data_3fd937fa8b1311521a36e06ed3631294
#
_entry.id   3fd937fa8b1311521a36e06ed3631294
#
_cell.length_a   1.000
_cell.length_b   1.000
_cell.length_c   1.000
_cell.angle_alpha   90.00
_cell.angle_beta   90.00
_cell.angle_gamma   90.00
#
_symmetry.space_group_name_H-M   'P 1'
#
loop_
_entity.id
_entity.type
_entity.pdbx_description
1 polymer ?
#
loop_
_entity_poly.entity_id
_entity_poly.type
_entity_poly.pdbx_seq_one_letter_code
_entity_poly.pdbx_strand_id
1 'polypeptide(L)'
;MFGSALVPALHAQSATPSHFPTTDELRHLKSIGGPQLSPDGKQAIFTVTDATADGAKAHVWVVAIHDSGSGSEKARQLTFSPPSDKRGERNPKWAPDGSAIFFLAHRGEHTELFRLDLRGGDASPFELKIAPTVDESKEKNAIPPPDADKKDADKKDEKKTDDKTGEDAAKKDGKPEQVELEPAGYALSADGKWLAVWARDPETPGEKKQKDAKADASWVNHEKHGTRLYLAALKADGTMDGALKPVAIEPDVRSAVWSPVANRLLVIAEPPNDLSDLGPAGSAWVVDASAPDKATKLNAVPATVGGGAFNAKGDTIVFSAATPEDAPPGYDELFSLNASEAGAKPMRLTAGFAGQVNASTLYFAQDASVIAQAAVGTRSTFVRVGLDGKGSPAPIDLGAPVLSGLNTNRVQNGWLWLAESGAQPEKLCYAERLGGACTALPVPDLTPAGLRFVEPELVQWKSDGFTVEGLMYLPPDHGTAKVPLVVDVHGGPFGAFENRNDAFVAFLLGHGWAVLRPNPRGSSNYGVKFAAANKNDLGGGDYRDIMAGVDAVLAKYPIDASRTALMGYSYGGEMAAFVEGKTDRFKAIISCAPVIDQFSEYGTEGGSWYDRWYFGKPWEHLEDAWRQSPLAGAAKAKTPFMLIQGESDSTDPLGQSQEMYRALRQEGVPVELVTYPREDHGPLAIGMFGRPSQEPWHGYDARQHVVEFLSQAFGETAKSESAGVKSGSR
;
A
#
# COMPACT_ATOMS: atom_id res chain seq x y z
N MET A 1 -21.32 68.75 -19.12
CA MET A 1 -20.90 67.57 -19.91
C MET A 1 -20.34 66.57 -18.94
N PHE A 2 -21.18 65.61 -18.58
CA PHE A 2 -20.75 64.50 -17.67
C PHE A 2 -20.41 63.31 -18.57
N GLY A 3 -19.15 62.90 -18.53
CA GLY A 3 -18.67 61.68 -19.19
C GLY A 3 -18.91 60.45 -18.33
N SER A 4 -19.80 59.57 -18.77
CA SER A 4 -20.03 58.25 -18.17
C SER A 4 -18.89 57.32 -18.56
N ALA A 5 -18.09 56.93 -17.57
CA ALA A 5 -17.11 55.84 -17.74
C ALA A 5 -17.86 54.51 -17.69
N LEU A 6 -17.82 53.76 -18.80
CA LEU A 6 -18.23 52.33 -18.84
C LEU A 6 -17.23 51.50 -18.07
N VAL A 7 -17.67 50.90 -16.95
CA VAL A 7 -16.95 49.83 -16.26
C VAL A 7 -17.19 48.55 -17.05
N PRO A 8 -16.14 47.82 -17.50
CA PRO A 8 -16.37 46.55 -18.14
C PRO A 8 -16.89 45.54 -17.11
N ALA A 9 -18.03 44.94 -17.42
CA ALA A 9 -18.55 43.81 -16.64
C ALA A 9 -17.57 42.65 -16.69
N LEU A 10 -16.94 42.30 -15.55
CA LEU A 10 -16.28 41.04 -15.39
C LEU A 10 -17.30 39.94 -15.64
N HIS A 11 -17.10 39.15 -16.69
CA HIS A 11 -17.82 37.90 -16.87
C HIS A 11 -17.41 36.99 -15.70
N ALA A 12 -18.33 36.82 -14.74
CA ALA A 12 -18.26 35.75 -13.79
C ALA A 12 -18.28 34.43 -14.60
N GLN A 13 -17.18 33.71 -14.65
CA GLN A 13 -17.20 32.33 -15.09
C GLN A 13 -18.24 31.62 -14.23
N SER A 14 -19.29 31.08 -14.85
CA SER A 14 -20.29 30.28 -14.17
C SER A 14 -19.55 29.09 -13.52
N ALA A 15 -19.57 29.06 -12.19
CA ALA A 15 -19.04 27.89 -11.47
C ALA A 15 -19.76 26.64 -12.02
N THR A 16 -18.99 25.63 -12.41
CA THR A 16 -19.55 24.34 -12.81
C THR A 16 -20.43 23.83 -11.66
N PRO A 17 -21.68 23.40 -11.94
CA PRO A 17 -22.55 22.88 -10.88
C PRO A 17 -21.86 21.74 -10.16
N SER A 18 -21.86 21.79 -8.83
CA SER A 18 -21.30 20.73 -7.99
C SER A 18 -22.14 19.45 -8.11
N HIS A 19 -21.50 18.30 -8.38
CA HIS A 19 -22.16 17.00 -8.52
C HIS A 19 -21.34 15.89 -7.86
N PHE A 20 -21.98 14.77 -7.56
CA PHE A 20 -21.30 13.56 -7.09
C PHE A 20 -20.60 12.84 -8.25
N PRO A 21 -19.47 12.14 -7.97
CA PRO A 21 -18.74 11.47 -9.04
C PRO A 21 -19.56 10.35 -9.69
N THR A 22 -19.43 10.24 -11.00
CA THR A 22 -19.90 9.09 -11.80
C THR A 22 -18.85 7.99 -11.82
N THR A 23 -19.25 6.79 -12.22
CA THR A 23 -18.32 5.67 -12.40
C THR A 23 -17.19 6.01 -13.39
N ASP A 24 -17.48 6.79 -14.44
CA ASP A 24 -16.48 7.21 -15.42
C ASP A 24 -15.50 8.23 -14.84
N GLU A 25 -15.97 9.21 -14.06
CA GLU A 25 -15.11 10.21 -13.41
C GLU A 25 -14.19 9.58 -12.37
N LEU A 26 -14.63 8.52 -11.68
CA LEU A 26 -13.79 7.78 -10.75
C LEU A 26 -12.56 7.14 -11.41
N ARG A 27 -12.61 6.84 -12.70
CA ARG A 27 -11.44 6.37 -13.46
C ARG A 27 -10.39 7.45 -13.72
N HIS A 28 -10.76 8.72 -13.56
CA HIS A 28 -9.93 9.87 -13.87
C HIS A 28 -9.39 10.59 -12.63
N LEU A 29 -9.60 10.00 -11.46
CA LEU A 29 -9.00 10.50 -10.23
C LEU A 29 -7.48 10.29 -10.26
N LYS A 30 -6.77 11.24 -9.65
CA LYS A 30 -5.32 11.18 -9.48
C LYS A 30 -4.99 11.11 -7.99
N SER A 31 -3.83 10.59 -7.68
CA SER A 31 -3.30 10.62 -6.32
C SER A 31 -1.94 11.32 -6.28
N ILE A 32 -1.68 11.96 -5.15
CA ILE A 32 -0.39 12.58 -4.86
C ILE A 32 0.35 11.74 -3.82
N GLY A 33 1.68 11.67 -3.92
CA GLY A 33 2.45 10.87 -2.96
C GLY A 33 3.90 11.30 -2.86
N GLY A 34 4.56 10.86 -1.77
CA GLY A 34 5.98 10.98 -1.56
C GLY A 34 6.53 12.40 -1.57
N PRO A 35 5.89 13.42 -0.95
CA PRO A 35 6.41 14.78 -0.98
C PRO A 35 7.77 14.85 -0.28
N GLN A 36 8.73 15.55 -0.90
CA GLN A 36 10.07 15.75 -0.32
C GLN A 36 10.55 17.19 -0.50
N LEU A 37 10.98 17.78 0.60
CA LEU A 37 11.57 19.10 0.63
C LEU A 37 13.00 19.04 0.08
N SER A 38 13.36 20.01 -0.77
CA SER A 38 14.74 20.13 -1.26
C SER A 38 15.73 20.40 -0.12
N PRO A 39 17.01 20.04 -0.29
CA PRO A 39 18.03 20.28 0.73
C PRO A 39 18.15 21.74 1.17
N ASP A 40 17.88 22.71 0.29
CA ASP A 40 17.89 24.14 0.57
C ASP A 40 16.53 24.67 1.10
N GLY A 41 15.49 23.86 1.11
CA GLY A 41 14.15 24.21 1.58
C GLY A 41 13.31 25.06 0.61
N LYS A 42 13.75 25.24 -0.65
CA LYS A 42 13.10 26.16 -1.60
C LYS A 42 12.15 25.49 -2.60
N GLN A 43 12.21 24.19 -2.69
CA GLN A 43 11.38 23.41 -3.61
C GLN A 43 10.84 22.16 -2.93
N ALA A 44 9.73 21.66 -3.41
CA ALA A 44 9.22 20.34 -3.08
C ALA A 44 9.07 19.49 -4.34
N ILE A 45 9.50 18.24 -4.31
CA ILE A 45 9.14 17.22 -5.31
C ILE A 45 8.08 16.30 -4.72
N PHE A 46 7.26 15.75 -5.58
CA PHE A 46 6.22 14.77 -5.25
C PHE A 46 5.85 13.96 -6.49
N THR A 47 5.16 12.86 -6.31
CA THR A 47 4.60 12.10 -7.43
C THR A 47 3.13 12.43 -7.61
N VAL A 48 2.68 12.44 -8.86
CA VAL A 48 1.25 12.39 -9.20
C VAL A 48 1.02 11.14 -10.03
N THR A 49 0.10 10.31 -9.59
CA THR A 49 -0.31 9.11 -10.31
C THR A 49 -1.61 9.39 -11.04
N ASP A 50 -1.58 9.25 -12.35
CA ASP A 50 -2.71 9.39 -13.26
C ASP A 50 -3.34 8.03 -13.55
N ALA A 51 -4.66 7.95 -13.60
CA ALA A 51 -5.35 6.83 -14.17
C ALA A 51 -5.43 6.99 -15.70
N THR A 52 -4.73 6.15 -16.43
CA THR A 52 -4.80 6.09 -17.90
C THR A 52 -5.57 4.86 -18.37
N ALA A 53 -5.98 4.81 -19.64
CA ALA A 53 -6.65 3.63 -20.20
C ALA A 53 -5.79 2.35 -20.12
N ASP A 54 -4.47 2.51 -20.08
CA ASP A 54 -3.48 1.42 -20.02
C ASP A 54 -2.99 1.13 -18.59
N GLY A 55 -3.61 1.71 -17.58
CA GLY A 55 -3.24 1.56 -16.17
C GLY A 55 -2.71 2.84 -15.53
N ALA A 56 -2.46 2.75 -14.22
CA ALA A 56 -1.95 3.87 -13.44
C ALA A 56 -0.49 4.19 -13.79
N LYS A 57 -0.19 5.48 -14.02
CA LYS A 57 1.18 5.97 -14.29
C LYS A 57 1.53 7.12 -13.35
N ALA A 58 2.65 6.99 -12.68
CA ALA A 58 3.18 8.03 -11.80
C ALA A 58 4.23 8.89 -12.51
N HIS A 59 4.21 10.20 -12.23
CA HIS A 59 5.21 11.14 -12.70
C HIS A 59 5.72 12.00 -11.57
N VAL A 60 6.98 12.43 -11.66
CA VAL A 60 7.60 13.33 -10.69
C VAL A 60 7.31 14.78 -11.07
N TRP A 61 6.84 15.53 -10.08
CA TRP A 61 6.52 16.94 -10.17
C TRP A 61 7.37 17.76 -9.21
N VAL A 62 7.55 19.04 -9.49
CA VAL A 62 8.23 20.01 -8.64
C VAL A 62 7.38 21.26 -8.47
N VAL A 63 7.42 21.83 -7.28
CA VAL A 63 6.81 23.12 -6.98
C VAL A 63 7.79 23.96 -6.17
N ALA A 64 7.85 25.28 -6.46
CA ALA A 64 8.63 26.23 -5.67
C ALA A 64 7.91 26.57 -4.36
N ILE A 65 8.69 26.74 -3.29
CA ILE A 65 8.23 27.25 -2.00
C ILE A 65 8.61 28.72 -1.94
N HIS A 66 7.60 29.60 -1.99
CA HIS A 66 7.80 31.03 -1.97
C HIS A 66 7.44 31.61 -0.61
N ASP A 67 8.16 32.66 -0.19
CA ASP A 67 7.72 33.57 0.85
C ASP A 67 6.35 34.16 0.49
N SER A 68 5.46 34.21 1.42
CA SER A 68 4.09 34.69 1.30
C SER A 68 4.03 36.11 0.68
N GLY A 69 3.80 36.20 -0.63
CA GLY A 69 3.63 37.51 -1.28
C GLY A 69 3.77 37.61 -2.80
N SER A 70 4.42 36.68 -3.46
CA SER A 70 4.49 36.64 -4.93
C SER A 70 3.65 35.45 -5.45
N GLY A 71 2.83 35.67 -6.47
CA GLY A 71 1.90 34.67 -7.01
C GLY A 71 2.56 33.32 -7.18
N SER A 72 1.92 32.28 -6.65
CA SER A 72 2.47 30.91 -6.66
C SER A 72 2.69 30.42 -8.09
N GLU A 73 3.93 30.09 -8.44
CA GLU A 73 4.19 29.38 -9.69
C GLU A 73 3.48 28.02 -9.65
N LYS A 74 2.88 27.63 -10.76
CA LYS A 74 2.22 26.33 -10.88
C LYS A 74 3.27 25.20 -10.71
N ALA A 75 2.84 24.08 -10.17
CA ALA A 75 3.66 22.87 -10.18
C ALA A 75 4.02 22.48 -11.64
N ARG A 76 5.24 21.99 -11.83
CA ARG A 76 5.78 21.59 -13.12
C ARG A 76 6.12 20.10 -13.10
N GLN A 77 5.68 19.38 -14.11
CA GLN A 77 6.09 17.98 -14.33
C GLN A 77 7.55 17.92 -14.72
N LEU A 78 8.32 17.03 -14.09
CA LEU A 78 9.75 16.85 -14.35
C LEU A 78 10.03 15.64 -15.24
N THR A 79 9.24 14.59 -15.12
CA THR A 79 9.48 13.33 -15.81
C THR A 79 8.34 13.00 -16.75
N PHE A 80 8.69 12.39 -17.89
CA PHE A 80 7.75 12.01 -18.94
C PHE A 80 8.08 10.58 -19.38
N SER A 81 7.16 9.67 -19.12
CA SER A 81 7.33 8.28 -19.51
C SER A 81 7.06 8.06 -20.99
N PRO A 82 7.88 7.24 -21.69
CA PRO A 82 7.53 6.80 -23.02
C PRO A 82 6.26 5.94 -23.00
N PRO A 83 5.53 5.80 -24.12
CA PRO A 83 4.30 4.99 -24.18
C PRO A 83 4.50 3.52 -23.76
N SER A 84 5.71 2.97 -23.92
CA SER A 84 6.05 1.61 -23.51
C SER A 84 6.16 1.42 -21.98
N ASP A 85 6.30 2.50 -21.23
CA ASP A 85 6.31 2.44 -19.76
C ASP A 85 4.90 2.29 -19.21
N LYS A 86 4.65 1.23 -18.47
CA LYS A 86 3.34 0.92 -17.92
C LYS A 86 3.09 1.49 -16.51
N ARG A 87 4.12 1.92 -15.79
CA ARG A 87 4.03 2.32 -14.38
C ARG A 87 4.50 3.73 -14.07
N GLY A 88 5.33 4.33 -14.93
CA GLY A 88 5.93 5.64 -14.72
C GLY A 88 7.03 5.66 -13.65
N GLU A 89 7.27 6.81 -13.08
CA GLU A 89 8.37 7.07 -12.15
C GLU A 89 7.87 7.04 -10.69
N ARG A 90 8.68 6.42 -9.82
CA ARG A 90 8.32 6.24 -8.41
C ARG A 90 9.51 6.49 -7.47
N ASN A 91 9.20 6.72 -6.20
CA ASN A 91 10.17 6.90 -5.13
C ASN A 91 11.23 7.98 -5.41
N PRO A 92 10.85 9.20 -5.83
CA PRO A 92 11.80 10.26 -6.11
C PRO A 92 12.54 10.68 -4.84
N LYS A 93 13.85 10.98 -4.97
CA LYS A 93 14.68 11.51 -3.88
C LYS A 93 15.63 12.57 -4.41
N TRP A 94 15.81 13.63 -3.63
CA TRP A 94 16.83 14.63 -3.89
C TRP A 94 18.26 14.06 -3.76
N ALA A 95 19.15 14.48 -4.63
CA ALA A 95 20.57 14.43 -4.32
C ALA A 95 20.82 15.28 -3.07
N PRO A 96 21.74 14.91 -2.16
CA PRO A 96 22.00 15.67 -0.92
C PRO A 96 22.43 17.11 -1.13
N ASP A 97 23.03 17.42 -2.30
CA ASP A 97 23.43 18.77 -2.69
C ASP A 97 22.33 19.57 -3.45
N GLY A 98 21.18 18.92 -3.71
CA GLY A 98 20.07 19.52 -4.44
C GLY A 98 20.26 19.64 -5.97
N SER A 99 21.36 19.15 -6.53
CA SER A 99 21.68 19.31 -7.96
C SER A 99 20.86 18.39 -8.88
N ALA A 100 20.33 17.29 -8.33
CA ALA A 100 19.63 16.26 -9.11
C ALA A 100 18.51 15.60 -8.28
N ILE A 101 17.67 14.86 -8.96
CA ILE A 101 16.75 13.88 -8.35
C ILE A 101 17.07 12.49 -8.88
N PHE A 102 16.87 11.52 -8.00
CA PHE A 102 16.93 10.10 -8.33
C PHE A 102 15.52 9.54 -8.28
N PHE A 103 15.19 8.52 -9.08
CA PHE A 103 13.90 7.86 -9.08
C PHE A 103 14.00 6.48 -9.74
N LEU A 104 13.07 5.60 -9.41
CA LEU A 104 12.87 4.34 -10.10
C LEU A 104 11.87 4.52 -11.23
N ALA A 105 12.15 3.92 -12.40
CA ALA A 105 11.23 3.88 -13.52
C ALA A 105 11.24 2.51 -14.18
N HIS A 106 10.08 2.08 -14.70
CA HIS A 106 9.98 0.84 -15.46
C HIS A 106 10.11 1.17 -16.94
N ARG A 107 11.24 0.81 -17.55
CA ARG A 107 11.53 1.06 -18.96
C ARG A 107 11.64 -0.26 -19.73
N GLY A 108 10.78 -0.44 -20.73
CA GLY A 108 10.70 -1.72 -21.42
C GLY A 108 10.17 -2.83 -20.50
N GLU A 109 11.02 -3.80 -20.19
CA GLU A 109 10.67 -4.96 -19.34
C GLU A 109 11.24 -4.86 -17.91
N HIS A 110 12.09 -3.86 -17.63
CA HIS A 110 12.88 -3.79 -16.38
C HIS A 110 12.66 -2.51 -15.61
N THR A 111 12.77 -2.61 -14.28
CA THR A 111 12.86 -1.45 -13.40
C THR A 111 14.30 -1.01 -13.27
N GLU A 112 14.57 0.27 -13.50
CA GLU A 112 15.92 0.87 -13.44
C GLU A 112 15.91 2.06 -12.48
N LEU A 113 17.10 2.39 -11.95
CA LEU A 113 17.35 3.62 -11.18
C LEU A 113 17.84 4.71 -12.13
N PHE A 114 17.19 5.87 -12.11
CA PHE A 114 17.53 7.04 -12.91
C PHE A 114 18.04 8.19 -12.05
N ARG A 115 18.87 9.03 -12.67
CA ARG A 115 19.28 10.34 -12.18
C ARG A 115 18.90 11.41 -13.19
N LEU A 116 18.19 12.44 -12.75
CA LEU A 116 17.86 13.63 -13.53
C LEU A 116 18.59 14.85 -12.97
N ASP A 117 19.50 15.45 -13.73
CA ASP A 117 20.15 16.70 -13.36
C ASP A 117 19.19 17.87 -13.55
N LEU A 118 19.03 18.70 -12.52
CA LEU A 118 18.06 19.80 -12.56
C LEU A 118 18.57 21.03 -13.33
N ARG A 119 19.84 21.06 -13.70
CA ARG A 119 20.41 22.09 -14.58
C ARG A 119 20.04 21.88 -16.06
N GLY A 120 19.50 20.73 -16.40
CA GLY A 120 19.01 20.36 -17.74
C GLY A 120 19.58 19.03 -18.21
N GLY A 121 19.00 18.50 -19.28
CA GLY A 121 19.32 17.19 -19.87
C GLY A 121 18.24 16.15 -19.61
N ASP A 122 18.43 14.97 -20.21
CA ASP A 122 17.55 13.82 -20.02
C ASP A 122 17.96 13.02 -18.77
N ALA A 123 17.02 12.28 -18.21
CA ALA A 123 17.30 11.36 -17.12
C ALA A 123 18.23 10.23 -17.62
N SER A 124 19.29 9.95 -16.87
CA SER A 124 20.27 8.92 -17.20
C SER A 124 20.10 7.71 -16.28
N PRO A 125 20.02 6.47 -16.81
CA PRO A 125 19.97 5.27 -16.01
C PRO A 125 21.31 4.99 -15.31
N PHE A 126 21.25 4.33 -14.16
CA PHE A 126 22.42 3.72 -13.53
C PHE A 126 22.59 2.30 -14.07
N GLU A 127 23.78 1.98 -14.56
CA GLU A 127 24.13 0.61 -14.94
C GLU A 127 24.39 -0.23 -13.69
N LEU A 128 23.34 -0.84 -13.14
CA LEU A 128 23.41 -1.68 -11.95
C LEU A 128 23.68 -3.13 -12.37
N LYS A 129 24.97 -3.49 -12.55
CA LYS A 129 25.39 -4.81 -13.01
C LYS A 129 26.20 -5.55 -11.94
N ILE A 130 25.91 -6.85 -11.78
CA ILE A 130 26.64 -7.75 -10.87
C ILE A 130 27.00 -9.05 -11.56
N ALA A 131 27.96 -9.80 -10.98
CA ALA A 131 28.12 -11.21 -11.30
C ALA A 131 26.91 -11.99 -10.75
N PRO A 132 26.43 -13.06 -11.42
CA PRO A 132 25.35 -13.89 -10.91
C PRO A 132 25.67 -14.40 -9.50
N THR A 133 24.66 -14.31 -8.60
CA THR A 133 24.80 -14.74 -7.20
C THR A 133 24.50 -16.23 -7.03
N VAL A 134 23.76 -16.83 -7.96
CA VAL A 134 23.44 -18.26 -8.00
C VAL A 134 24.48 -18.97 -8.87
N ASP A 135 25.13 -19.99 -8.32
CA ASP A 135 26.10 -20.83 -9.01
C ASP A 135 25.42 -22.11 -9.54
N GLU A 136 24.95 -22.03 -10.79
CA GLU A 136 24.26 -23.14 -11.47
C GLU A 136 25.08 -24.43 -11.49
N SER A 137 26.43 -24.35 -11.47
CA SER A 137 27.30 -25.54 -11.52
C SER A 137 27.25 -26.40 -10.27
N LYS A 138 26.73 -25.87 -9.15
CA LYS A 138 26.61 -26.55 -7.86
C LYS A 138 25.25 -27.19 -7.63
N GLU A 139 24.31 -26.98 -8.53
CA GLU A 139 22.96 -27.54 -8.39
C GLU A 139 22.92 -29.01 -8.82
N LYS A 140 22.85 -29.89 -7.85
CA LYS A 140 22.78 -31.36 -8.09
C LYS A 140 21.46 -31.81 -8.75
N ASN A 141 20.43 -30.99 -8.74
CA ASN A 141 19.08 -31.33 -9.23
C ASN A 141 18.60 -30.35 -10.33
N ALA A 142 19.49 -29.63 -10.96
CA ALA A 142 19.10 -28.76 -12.08
C ALA A 142 18.48 -29.61 -13.20
N ILE A 143 17.31 -29.23 -13.67
CA ILE A 143 16.67 -29.85 -14.84
C ILE A 143 17.60 -29.55 -16.02
N PRO A 144 18.07 -30.59 -16.78
CA PRO A 144 18.95 -30.34 -17.92
C PRO A 144 18.27 -29.40 -18.93
N PRO A 145 18.98 -28.44 -19.51
CA PRO A 145 18.37 -27.57 -20.52
C PRO A 145 17.86 -28.41 -21.70
N PRO A 146 16.70 -28.05 -22.30
CA PRO A 146 16.00 -28.86 -23.31
C PRO A 146 16.84 -29.22 -24.57
N ASP A 147 17.94 -28.53 -24.80
CA ASP A 147 18.86 -28.80 -25.91
C ASP A 147 19.98 -29.82 -25.62
N ALA A 148 20.06 -30.32 -24.37
CA ALA A 148 21.11 -31.29 -23.99
C ALA A 148 20.97 -32.61 -24.75
N ASP A 149 19.73 -33.02 -25.04
CA ASP A 149 19.43 -34.28 -25.75
C ASP A 149 19.76 -34.23 -27.27
N LYS A 150 19.83 -33.05 -27.88
CA LYS A 150 20.17 -32.91 -29.31
C LYS A 150 21.64 -33.07 -29.63
N LYS A 151 22.52 -32.79 -28.66
CA LYS A 151 23.97 -32.93 -28.89
C LYS A 151 24.46 -34.36 -28.89
N ASP A 152 23.76 -35.28 -28.26
CA ASP A 152 24.11 -36.69 -28.19
C ASP A 152 23.52 -37.54 -29.34
N ALA A 153 22.44 -37.06 -29.98
CA ALA A 153 21.84 -37.74 -31.13
C ALA A 153 22.64 -37.56 -32.43
N ASP A 154 23.29 -36.40 -32.64
CA ASP A 154 24.09 -36.11 -33.84
C ASP A 154 25.50 -36.68 -33.79
N LYS A 155 25.94 -37.24 -32.68
CA LYS A 155 27.29 -37.84 -32.57
C LYS A 155 27.42 -39.30 -33.00
N LYS A 156 26.32 -39.94 -33.44
CA LYS A 156 26.36 -41.37 -33.82
C LYS A 156 26.57 -41.67 -35.29
N ASP A 157 26.55 -40.73 -36.20
CA ASP A 157 26.61 -41.03 -37.66
C ASP A 157 27.72 -40.31 -38.47
N GLU A 158 28.76 -39.75 -37.85
CA GLU A 158 29.91 -39.25 -38.64
C GLU A 158 31.22 -39.93 -38.18
N LYS A 159 31.49 -41.08 -38.80
CA LYS A 159 32.81 -41.69 -38.87
C LYS A 159 33.30 -41.65 -40.29
N LYS A 160 34.34 -40.86 -40.52
CA LYS A 160 35.24 -40.71 -41.68
C LYS A 160 35.07 -39.43 -42.49
N THR A 161 35.98 -38.50 -42.27
CA THR A 161 37.08 -38.20 -43.17
C THR A 161 38.03 -37.23 -42.49
N ASP A 162 39.32 -37.58 -42.53
CA ASP A 162 40.44 -36.72 -42.14
C ASP A 162 40.49 -35.45 -43.02
N ASP A 163 40.58 -34.27 -42.42
CA ASP A 163 41.61 -33.31 -42.85
C ASP A 163 41.96 -32.34 -41.74
N LYS A 164 43.28 -32.11 -41.60
CA LYS A 164 43.91 -31.21 -40.66
C LYS A 164 43.82 -29.78 -41.15
N THR A 165 43.29 -28.88 -40.33
CA THR A 165 43.87 -27.54 -40.16
C THR A 165 43.46 -27.03 -38.80
N GLY A 166 44.45 -26.79 -37.93
CA GLY A 166 44.23 -26.17 -36.62
C GLY A 166 43.96 -24.68 -36.80
N GLU A 167 42.99 -24.24 -36.09
CA GLU A 167 42.89 -22.84 -35.66
C GLU A 167 42.45 -22.81 -34.22
N ASP A 168 43.29 -22.14 -33.45
CA ASP A 168 43.16 -21.91 -32.00
C ASP A 168 41.76 -21.41 -31.63
N ALA A 169 41.01 -22.20 -30.88
CA ALA A 169 39.96 -21.71 -30.02
C ALA A 169 40.63 -20.91 -28.91
N ALA A 170 40.78 -19.62 -29.14
CA ALA A 170 41.16 -18.64 -28.12
C ALA A 170 40.24 -18.83 -26.91
N LYS A 171 40.83 -19.23 -25.78
CA LYS A 171 40.22 -19.07 -24.48
C LYS A 171 39.82 -17.60 -24.36
N LYS A 172 38.54 -17.28 -24.52
CA LYS A 172 37.98 -16.02 -24.02
C LYS A 172 38.25 -16.03 -22.53
N ASP A 173 39.12 -15.14 -22.08
CA ASP A 173 39.28 -14.81 -20.66
C ASP A 173 37.91 -14.51 -20.10
N GLY A 174 37.33 -15.50 -19.38
CA GLY A 174 35.96 -15.46 -18.88
C GLY A 174 35.88 -14.51 -17.70
N LYS A 175 35.66 -13.22 -17.96
CA LYS A 175 34.96 -12.42 -16.99
C LYS A 175 33.55 -13.04 -16.83
N PRO A 176 33.07 -13.31 -15.61
CA PRO A 176 31.72 -13.81 -15.41
C PRO A 176 30.74 -12.86 -16.13
N GLU A 177 29.80 -13.42 -16.85
CA GLU A 177 28.76 -12.67 -17.54
C GLU A 177 28.02 -11.81 -16.49
N GLN A 178 27.99 -10.49 -16.68
CA GLN A 178 27.31 -9.59 -15.75
C GLN A 178 25.84 -9.53 -16.09
N VAL A 179 25.00 -9.63 -15.05
CA VAL A 179 23.54 -9.49 -15.14
C VAL A 179 23.10 -8.15 -14.58
N GLU A 180 22.09 -7.58 -15.19
CA GLU A 180 21.49 -6.32 -14.75
C GLU A 180 20.58 -6.56 -13.54
N LEU A 181 20.63 -5.66 -12.54
CA LEU A 181 19.79 -5.71 -11.36
C LEU A 181 18.54 -4.86 -11.56
N GLU A 182 17.41 -5.41 -11.13
CA GLU A 182 16.17 -4.67 -11.01
C GLU A 182 15.96 -4.17 -9.57
N PRO A 183 16.20 -2.86 -9.30
CA PRO A 183 16.08 -2.34 -7.93
C PRO A 183 14.65 -2.33 -7.43
N ALA A 184 14.41 -2.97 -6.28
CA ALA A 184 13.20 -2.83 -5.49
C ALA A 184 13.19 -1.48 -4.73
N GLY A 185 14.38 -1.00 -4.34
CA GLY A 185 14.54 0.27 -3.69
C GLY A 185 15.99 0.74 -3.61
N TYR A 186 16.17 1.98 -3.17
CA TYR A 186 17.48 2.60 -3.04
C TYR A 186 17.51 3.68 -1.94
N ALA A 187 18.70 4.01 -1.47
CA ALA A 187 18.94 5.10 -0.53
C ALA A 187 20.30 5.77 -0.77
N LEU A 188 20.33 7.10 -0.67
CA LEU A 188 21.56 7.91 -0.77
C LEU A 188 22.05 8.26 0.62
N SER A 189 23.38 8.18 0.88
CA SER A 189 23.96 8.63 2.12
C SER A 189 23.82 10.15 2.27
N ALA A 190 23.81 10.64 3.51
CA ALA A 190 23.62 12.04 3.82
C ALA A 190 24.72 12.96 3.24
N ASP A 191 25.92 12.42 3.01
CA ASP A 191 27.06 13.13 2.41
C ASP A 191 27.14 12.97 0.87
N GLY A 192 26.19 12.21 0.28
CA GLY A 192 26.13 11.97 -1.17
C GLY A 192 27.21 11.05 -1.74
N LYS A 193 28.01 10.38 -0.89
CA LYS A 193 29.13 9.56 -1.32
C LYS A 193 28.81 8.08 -1.49
N TRP A 194 27.63 7.63 -1.05
CA TRP A 194 27.24 6.25 -1.11
C TRP A 194 25.83 6.08 -1.63
N LEU A 195 25.65 5.07 -2.45
CA LEU A 195 24.37 4.55 -2.91
C LEU A 195 24.18 3.15 -2.32
N ALA A 196 23.06 2.94 -1.64
CA ALA A 196 22.56 1.63 -1.29
C ALA A 196 21.43 1.26 -2.25
N VAL A 197 21.46 0.05 -2.77
CA VAL A 197 20.42 -0.52 -3.65
C VAL A 197 20.05 -1.88 -3.12
N TRP A 198 18.78 -2.17 -2.98
CA TRP A 198 18.33 -3.54 -2.75
C TRP A 198 17.48 -4.00 -3.92
N ALA A 199 17.80 -5.21 -4.36
CA ALA A 199 17.27 -5.80 -5.57
C ALA A 199 17.14 -7.30 -5.41
N ARG A 200 16.13 -7.91 -6.04
CA ARG A 200 16.02 -9.36 -6.11
C ARG A 200 17.18 -9.91 -6.94
N ASP A 201 17.69 -11.07 -6.55
CA ASP A 201 18.69 -11.80 -7.34
C ASP A 201 18.11 -12.05 -8.74
N PRO A 202 18.85 -11.73 -9.82
CA PRO A 202 18.35 -11.92 -11.17
C PRO A 202 18.28 -13.42 -11.53
N GLU A 203 17.36 -13.77 -12.42
CA GLU A 203 17.32 -15.09 -13.03
C GLU A 203 18.66 -15.39 -13.75
N THR A 204 19.15 -16.59 -13.61
CA THR A 204 20.33 -17.04 -14.34
C THR A 204 19.98 -17.32 -15.81
N PRO A 205 20.96 -17.34 -16.72
CA PRO A 205 20.74 -17.73 -18.12
C PRO A 205 20.15 -19.15 -18.27
N GLY A 206 20.47 -20.07 -17.35
CA GLY A 206 19.93 -21.42 -17.32
C GLY A 206 18.46 -21.44 -16.93
N GLU A 207 18.07 -20.74 -15.86
CA GLU A 207 16.68 -20.59 -15.44
C GLU A 207 15.81 -19.94 -16.52
N LYS A 208 16.31 -18.89 -17.18
CA LYS A 208 15.60 -18.28 -18.30
C LYS A 208 15.33 -19.27 -19.42
N LYS A 209 16.31 -20.11 -19.80
CA LYS A 209 16.10 -21.17 -20.80
C LYS A 209 15.11 -22.22 -20.34
N GLN A 210 15.12 -22.59 -19.06
CA GLN A 210 14.14 -23.53 -18.48
C GLN A 210 12.71 -22.95 -18.56
N LYS A 211 12.56 -21.67 -18.20
CA LYS A 211 11.28 -20.95 -18.26
C LYS A 211 10.76 -20.85 -19.69
N ASP A 212 11.63 -20.48 -20.65
CA ASP A 212 11.28 -20.42 -22.07
C ASP A 212 10.85 -21.79 -22.61
N ALA A 213 11.43 -22.86 -22.09
CA ALA A 213 11.10 -24.25 -22.43
C ALA A 213 9.92 -24.80 -21.60
N LYS A 214 9.33 -24.03 -20.68
CA LYS A 214 8.30 -24.49 -19.71
C LYS A 214 8.77 -25.65 -18.84
N ALA A 215 10.07 -25.69 -18.49
CA ALA A 215 10.70 -26.63 -17.56
C ALA A 215 11.02 -25.91 -16.23
N ASP A 216 10.04 -25.15 -15.74
CA ASP A 216 10.15 -24.14 -14.66
C ASP A 216 9.29 -24.52 -13.45
N ALA A 217 9.26 -25.80 -13.10
CA ALA A 217 8.56 -26.26 -11.90
C ALA A 217 9.12 -25.57 -10.64
N SER A 218 8.23 -25.03 -9.82
CA SER A 218 8.58 -24.43 -8.54
C SER A 218 8.69 -25.50 -7.44
N TRP A 219 9.73 -25.39 -6.62
CA TRP A 219 9.89 -26.20 -5.42
C TRP A 219 9.75 -25.27 -4.20
N VAL A 220 8.57 -25.29 -3.59
CA VAL A 220 8.21 -24.43 -2.47
C VAL A 220 9.22 -24.52 -1.32
N ASN A 221 9.56 -23.39 -0.71
CA ASN A 221 10.58 -23.23 0.36
C ASN A 221 12.02 -23.61 -0.07
N HIS A 222 12.27 -23.67 -1.37
CA HIS A 222 13.61 -23.79 -1.94
C HIS A 222 13.94 -22.56 -2.82
N GLU A 223 13.49 -21.38 -2.37
CA GLU A 223 13.75 -20.12 -3.06
C GLU A 223 15.26 -19.90 -3.20
N LYS A 224 15.72 -19.68 -4.42
CA LYS A 224 17.13 -19.46 -4.73
C LYS A 224 17.48 -17.97 -4.76
N HIS A 225 16.47 -17.15 -5.07
CA HIS A 225 16.59 -15.73 -5.30
C HIS A 225 15.96 -14.97 -4.13
N GLY A 226 16.74 -14.13 -3.49
CA GLY A 226 16.27 -13.22 -2.45
C GLY A 226 16.60 -11.77 -2.80
N THR A 227 15.97 -10.82 -2.13
CA THR A 227 16.29 -9.40 -2.25
C THR A 227 17.53 -9.09 -1.44
N ARG A 228 18.66 -8.76 -2.13
CA ARG A 228 19.95 -8.47 -1.49
C ARG A 228 20.25 -6.99 -1.49
N LEU A 229 21.06 -6.57 -0.51
CA LEU A 229 21.61 -5.22 -0.42
C LEU A 229 22.97 -5.12 -1.11
N TYR A 230 23.12 -4.09 -1.91
CA TYR A 230 24.36 -3.74 -2.58
C TYR A 230 24.74 -2.29 -2.27
N LEU A 231 26.04 -2.01 -2.18
CA LEU A 231 26.59 -0.67 -1.95
C LEU A 231 27.53 -0.29 -3.08
N ALA A 232 27.44 0.99 -3.49
CA ALA A 232 28.39 1.62 -4.40
C ALA A 232 28.85 2.95 -3.82
N ALA A 233 30.15 3.27 -3.99
CA ALA A 233 30.62 4.62 -3.81
C ALA A 233 30.15 5.52 -4.98
N LEU A 234 29.91 6.80 -4.70
CA LEU A 234 29.55 7.80 -5.70
C LEU A 234 30.66 8.85 -5.84
N LYS A 235 30.92 9.26 -7.08
CA LYS A 235 31.76 10.42 -7.42
C LYS A 235 31.03 11.72 -7.10
N ALA A 236 31.77 12.83 -7.13
CA ALA A 236 31.22 14.17 -6.89
C ALA A 236 30.12 14.57 -7.90
N ASP A 237 30.10 14.00 -9.10
CA ASP A 237 29.06 14.21 -10.12
C ASP A 237 27.81 13.33 -9.91
N GLY A 238 27.83 12.49 -8.87
CA GLY A 238 26.73 11.57 -8.54
C GLY A 238 26.70 10.28 -9.37
N THR A 239 27.73 10.01 -10.19
CA THR A 239 27.89 8.72 -10.90
C THR A 239 28.60 7.70 -10.00
N MET A 240 28.44 6.39 -10.30
CA MET A 240 29.11 5.35 -9.52
C MET A 240 30.63 5.39 -9.64
N ASP A 241 31.31 5.16 -8.52
CA ASP A 241 32.75 4.98 -8.43
C ASP A 241 33.08 3.50 -8.19
N GLY A 242 33.20 2.75 -9.28
CA GLY A 242 33.44 1.32 -9.25
C GLY A 242 32.16 0.47 -9.30
N ALA A 243 32.31 -0.83 -9.01
CA ALA A 243 31.24 -1.81 -9.06
C ALA A 243 30.40 -1.86 -7.76
N LEU A 244 29.18 -2.34 -7.88
CA LEU A 244 28.33 -2.69 -6.75
C LEU A 244 28.99 -3.80 -5.91
N LYS A 245 28.94 -3.64 -4.59
CA LYS A 245 29.45 -4.64 -3.63
C LYS A 245 28.28 -5.21 -2.82
N PRO A 246 28.11 -6.53 -2.80
CA PRO A 246 27.08 -7.15 -1.97
C PRO A 246 27.41 -6.95 -0.48
N VAL A 247 26.36 -6.82 0.33
CA VAL A 247 26.45 -6.76 1.78
C VAL A 247 26.21 -8.17 2.35
N ALA A 248 27.04 -8.58 3.30
CA ALA A 248 26.96 -9.91 3.91
C ALA A 248 25.88 -9.97 5.00
N ILE A 249 24.63 -9.94 4.59
CA ILE A 249 23.45 -10.12 5.47
C ILE A 249 22.51 -11.16 4.86
N GLU A 250 21.55 -11.63 5.68
CA GLU A 250 20.49 -12.51 5.20
C GLU A 250 19.69 -11.80 4.07
N PRO A 251 19.29 -12.51 2.99
CA PRO A 251 18.31 -11.98 2.03
C PRO A 251 16.93 -11.90 2.73
N ASP A 252 16.10 -11.41 2.17
CA ASP A 252 15.15 -10.47 1.71
C ASP A 252 15.21 -9.12 2.44
N VAL A 253 15.99 -8.25 1.94
CA VAL A 253 16.08 -6.88 2.45
C VAL A 253 14.79 -6.13 2.16
N ARG A 254 14.13 -5.67 3.24
CA ARG A 254 12.87 -4.90 3.18
C ARG A 254 13.14 -3.41 3.13
N SER A 255 14.12 -2.93 3.90
CA SER A 255 14.49 -1.53 3.94
C SER A 255 15.95 -1.31 4.34
N ALA A 256 16.51 -0.18 3.90
CA ALA A 256 17.82 0.29 4.31
C ALA A 256 17.79 1.82 4.50
N VAL A 257 18.18 2.29 5.68
CA VAL A 257 18.11 3.71 6.08
C VAL A 257 19.48 4.17 6.58
N TRP A 258 20.01 5.24 5.97
CA TRP A 258 21.30 5.80 6.35
C TRP A 258 21.25 6.54 7.69
N SER A 259 22.33 6.41 8.45
CA SER A 259 22.60 7.30 9.57
C SER A 259 22.81 8.75 9.05
N PRO A 260 22.30 9.78 9.76
CA PRO A 260 22.45 11.17 9.33
C PRO A 260 23.88 11.71 9.47
N VAL A 261 24.76 11.02 10.23
CA VAL A 261 26.09 11.55 10.61
C VAL A 261 27.26 10.60 10.28
N ALA A 262 26.96 9.37 9.87
CA ALA A 262 28.00 8.37 9.57
C ALA A 262 27.57 7.52 8.37
N ASN A 263 28.55 6.94 7.66
CA ASN A 263 28.29 6.05 6.52
C ASN A 263 27.87 4.66 6.99
N ARG A 264 26.83 4.60 7.83
CA ARG A 264 26.22 3.38 8.36
C ARG A 264 24.76 3.29 7.98
N LEU A 265 24.29 2.09 7.72
CA LEU A 265 22.90 1.76 7.42
C LEU A 265 22.28 0.97 8.57
N LEU A 266 21.04 1.27 8.88
CA LEU A 266 20.11 0.33 9.50
C LEU A 266 19.41 -0.43 8.39
N VAL A 267 19.51 -1.75 8.42
CA VAL A 267 18.89 -2.63 7.43
C VAL A 267 17.93 -3.56 8.14
N ILE A 268 16.71 -3.65 7.62
CA ILE A 268 15.72 -4.65 8.02
C ILE A 268 15.65 -5.70 6.93
N ALA A 269 15.80 -6.96 7.32
CA ALA A 269 15.78 -8.12 6.42
C ALA A 269 14.98 -9.27 7.05
N GLU A 270 14.43 -10.12 6.20
CA GLU A 270 13.72 -11.34 6.58
C GLU A 270 14.30 -12.50 5.77
N PRO A 271 14.31 -13.76 6.26
CA PRO A 271 14.66 -14.90 5.43
C PRO A 271 13.61 -15.07 4.32
N PRO A 272 14.01 -15.54 3.11
CA PRO A 272 13.07 -15.89 2.06
C PRO A 272 12.07 -16.93 2.55
N ASN A 273 10.80 -16.70 2.28
CA ASN A 273 9.73 -17.60 2.65
C ASN A 273 8.63 -17.54 1.59
N ASP A 274 8.42 -18.63 0.87
CA ASP A 274 7.40 -18.73 -0.18
C ASP A 274 5.98 -18.72 0.40
N LEU A 275 5.84 -19.31 1.60
CA LEU A 275 4.61 -19.34 2.37
C LEU A 275 4.90 -18.81 3.78
N SER A 276 4.30 -17.71 4.15
CA SER A 276 4.51 -17.03 5.45
C SER A 276 3.87 -17.76 6.64
N ASP A 277 4.00 -19.09 6.68
CA ASP A 277 3.35 -19.97 7.66
C ASP A 277 4.04 -20.00 9.03
N LEU A 278 5.33 -19.64 9.10
CA LEU A 278 6.11 -19.71 10.33
C LEU A 278 6.00 -18.47 11.22
N GLY A 279 5.46 -17.39 10.71
CA GLY A 279 5.34 -16.11 11.39
C GLY A 279 6.52 -15.18 11.15
N PRO A 280 6.54 -14.00 11.84
CA PRO A 280 7.57 -13.00 11.63
C PRO A 280 8.97 -13.52 11.89
N ALA A 281 9.88 -13.31 10.94
CA ALA A 281 11.28 -13.73 11.02
C ALA A 281 12.25 -12.56 10.74
N GLY A 282 11.79 -11.33 10.92
CA GLY A 282 12.55 -10.11 10.68
C GLY A 282 13.82 -10.02 11.51
N SER A 283 14.82 -9.35 10.98
CA SER A 283 16.09 -9.07 11.63
C SER A 283 16.55 -7.66 11.31
N ALA A 284 17.24 -7.02 12.26
CA ALA A 284 17.84 -5.71 12.07
C ALA A 284 19.36 -5.80 12.09
N TRP A 285 20.00 -5.05 11.20
CA TRP A 285 21.45 -5.06 11.02
C TRP A 285 21.99 -3.63 10.95
N VAL A 286 23.20 -3.43 11.46
CA VAL A 286 23.99 -2.22 11.22
C VAL A 286 25.14 -2.57 10.29
N VAL A 287 25.22 -1.84 9.18
CA VAL A 287 26.22 -2.03 8.13
C VAL A 287 27.07 -0.77 7.99
N ASP A 288 28.38 -0.88 8.05
CA ASP A 288 29.32 0.18 7.70
C ASP A 288 29.61 0.11 6.19
N ALA A 289 29.40 1.19 5.46
CA ALA A 289 29.59 1.21 4.00
C ALA A 289 31.04 0.94 3.58
N SER A 290 32.01 1.26 4.45
CA SER A 290 33.43 0.97 4.20
C SER A 290 33.82 -0.49 4.41
N ALA A 291 32.98 -1.28 5.09
CA ALA A 291 33.21 -2.69 5.41
C ALA A 291 31.90 -3.52 5.24
N PRO A 292 31.36 -3.62 4.03
CA PRO A 292 30.07 -4.26 3.77
C PRO A 292 30.04 -5.77 4.08
N ASP A 293 31.22 -6.38 4.20
CA ASP A 293 31.43 -7.77 4.60
C ASP A 293 31.34 -8.00 6.14
N LYS A 294 31.20 -6.93 6.92
CA LYS A 294 31.20 -6.96 8.40
C LYS A 294 29.91 -6.36 8.98
N ALA A 295 28.77 -6.83 8.51
CA ALA A 295 27.48 -6.42 9.05
C ALA A 295 27.29 -6.94 10.49
N THR A 296 26.66 -6.13 11.35
CA THR A 296 26.39 -6.48 12.74
C THR A 296 24.89 -6.68 12.95
N LYS A 297 24.47 -7.89 13.29
CA LYS A 297 23.07 -8.21 13.65
C LYS A 297 22.74 -7.63 15.03
N LEU A 298 21.62 -6.97 15.15
CA LEU A 298 21.10 -6.43 16.40
C LEU A 298 20.22 -7.47 17.09
N ASN A 299 20.81 -8.41 17.78
CA ASN A 299 20.13 -9.56 18.37
C ASN A 299 19.06 -9.22 19.42
N ALA A 300 19.05 -7.98 19.94
CA ALA A 300 18.04 -7.52 20.88
C ALA A 300 16.77 -7.00 20.20
N VAL A 301 16.78 -6.82 18.88
CA VAL A 301 15.60 -6.42 18.09
C VAL A 301 14.72 -7.64 17.83
N PRO A 302 13.40 -7.57 18.13
CA PRO A 302 12.52 -8.72 17.94
C PRO A 302 12.26 -9.01 16.46
N ALA A 303 11.87 -10.24 16.17
CA ALA A 303 11.58 -10.73 14.80
C ALA A 303 10.37 -10.02 14.13
N THR A 304 9.56 -9.31 14.91
CA THR A 304 8.43 -8.51 14.41
C THR A 304 8.82 -7.11 13.97
N VAL A 305 10.12 -6.82 13.81
CA VAL A 305 10.58 -5.47 13.43
C VAL A 305 10.06 -5.06 12.06
N GLY A 306 9.37 -3.91 12.00
CA GLY A 306 8.77 -3.39 10.76
C GLY A 306 9.63 -2.34 10.04
N GLY A 307 10.28 -1.45 10.78
CA GLY A 307 11.09 -0.37 10.22
C GLY A 307 11.78 0.45 11.31
N GLY A 308 12.66 1.37 10.91
CA GLY A 308 13.34 2.20 11.89
C GLY A 308 14.27 3.24 11.29
N ALA A 309 14.85 4.09 12.15
CA ALA A 309 15.82 5.11 11.77
C ALA A 309 16.81 5.40 12.90
N PHE A 310 17.99 5.95 12.55
CA PHE A 310 18.95 6.47 13.51
C PHE A 310 18.54 7.85 14.02
N ASN A 311 18.84 8.14 15.29
CA ASN A 311 18.76 9.49 15.81
C ASN A 311 19.81 10.41 15.17
N ALA A 312 19.71 11.72 15.45
CA ALA A 312 20.61 12.73 14.89
C ALA A 312 22.11 12.52 15.23
N LYS A 313 22.42 11.78 16.30
CA LYS A 313 23.79 11.43 16.68
C LYS A 313 24.30 10.14 16.07
N GLY A 314 23.40 9.32 15.52
CA GLY A 314 23.73 8.02 14.94
C GLY A 314 24.10 6.92 15.94
N ASP A 315 23.82 7.10 17.24
CA ASP A 315 24.11 6.15 18.32
C ASP A 315 22.89 5.36 18.78
N THR A 316 21.71 5.90 18.57
CA THR A 316 20.43 5.29 18.96
C THR A 316 19.58 5.04 17.71
N ILE A 317 18.94 3.89 17.65
CA ILE A 317 17.89 3.61 16.67
C ILE A 317 16.53 3.65 17.35
N VAL A 318 15.53 4.14 16.63
CA VAL A 318 14.11 3.96 16.95
C VAL A 318 13.51 3.08 15.88
N PHE A 319 12.74 2.09 16.29
CA PHE A 319 12.14 1.11 15.38
C PHE A 319 10.72 0.74 15.83
N SER A 320 9.87 0.27 14.90
CA SER A 320 8.60 -0.36 15.24
C SER A 320 8.75 -1.86 15.36
N ALA A 321 8.01 -2.44 16.29
CA ALA A 321 7.86 -3.87 16.39
C ALA A 321 6.51 -4.21 17.06
N ALA A 322 5.94 -5.36 16.71
CA ALA A 322 4.76 -5.87 17.37
C ALA A 322 5.07 -6.25 18.81
N THR A 323 4.20 -5.87 19.71
CA THR A 323 4.15 -6.25 21.12
C THR A 323 2.71 -6.14 21.58
N PRO A 324 2.36 -6.73 22.69
CA PRO A 324 2.78 -7.92 23.39
C PRO A 324 2.29 -9.18 22.65
N GLU A 325 2.56 -10.38 23.19
CA GLU A 325 2.08 -11.67 22.66
C GLU A 325 0.55 -11.73 22.38
N ASP A 326 -0.22 -10.90 23.10
CA ASP A 326 -1.68 -10.78 22.93
C ASP A 326 -2.13 -9.74 21.91
N ALA A 327 -1.22 -9.00 21.29
CA ALA A 327 -1.58 -8.04 20.25
C ALA A 327 -1.83 -8.74 18.91
N PRO A 328 -2.80 -8.27 18.10
CA PRO A 328 -3.01 -8.82 16.78
C PRO A 328 -1.80 -8.56 15.86
N PRO A 329 -1.58 -9.38 14.84
CA PRO A 329 -0.58 -9.12 13.83
C PRO A 329 -0.78 -7.71 13.22
N GLY A 330 0.34 -6.97 13.07
CA GLY A 330 0.30 -5.58 12.61
C GLY A 330 0.15 -4.52 13.71
N TYR A 331 -0.09 -4.90 14.97
CA TYR A 331 -0.10 -3.94 16.09
C TYR A 331 1.33 -3.62 16.53
N ASP A 332 1.82 -2.49 16.07
CA ASP A 332 3.18 -2.05 16.34
C ASP A 332 3.25 -0.99 17.44
N GLU A 333 4.38 -1.02 18.17
CA GLU A 333 4.82 0.02 19.07
C GLU A 333 6.22 0.49 18.72
N LEU A 334 6.60 1.68 19.19
CA LEU A 334 7.95 2.20 19.00
C LEU A 334 8.85 1.79 20.16
N PHE A 335 10.09 1.45 19.80
CA PHE A 335 11.19 1.13 20.69
C PHE A 335 12.41 1.98 20.38
N SER A 336 13.23 2.25 21.37
CA SER A 336 14.58 2.77 21.17
C SER A 336 15.63 1.76 21.63
N LEU A 337 16.76 1.73 20.93
CA LEU A 337 17.91 0.90 21.26
C LEU A 337 19.22 1.68 21.04
N ASN A 338 20.11 1.68 22.01
CA ASN A 338 21.47 2.20 21.81
C ASN A 338 22.26 1.21 20.94
N ALA A 339 22.44 1.56 19.66
CA ALA A 339 23.12 0.71 18.68
C ALA A 339 24.65 0.67 18.85
N SER A 340 25.22 1.53 19.74
CA SER A 340 26.65 1.59 20.03
C SER A 340 27.05 0.81 21.29
N GLU A 341 26.08 0.31 22.06
CA GLU A 341 26.30 -0.37 23.32
C GLU A 341 26.03 -1.88 23.17
N ALA A 342 27.07 -2.69 23.39
CA ALA A 342 26.94 -4.13 23.34
C ALA A 342 26.03 -4.63 24.47
N GLY A 343 24.98 -5.38 24.10
CA GLY A 343 24.01 -5.92 25.06
C GLY A 343 22.93 -4.95 25.52
N ALA A 344 22.82 -3.77 24.91
CA ALA A 344 21.70 -2.86 25.13
C ALA A 344 20.37 -3.56 24.92
N LYS A 345 19.37 -3.21 25.74
CA LYS A 345 18.00 -3.72 25.60
C LYS A 345 17.09 -2.66 25.00
N PRO A 346 16.14 -3.04 24.15
CA PRO A 346 15.14 -2.13 23.65
C PRO A 346 14.32 -1.52 24.79
N MET A 347 14.09 -0.21 24.70
CA MET A 347 13.20 0.49 25.59
C MET A 347 11.91 0.81 24.84
N ARG A 348 10.78 0.42 25.39
CA ARG A 348 9.45 0.65 24.82
C ARG A 348 9.05 2.12 25.02
N LEU A 349 8.69 2.81 23.93
CA LEU A 349 8.41 4.25 23.93
C LEU A 349 6.93 4.60 23.97
N THR A 350 6.05 3.70 23.46
CA THR A 350 4.63 4.00 23.25
C THR A 350 3.70 3.08 24.03
N ALA A 351 4.18 2.52 25.14
CA ALA A 351 3.40 1.62 26.01
C ALA A 351 2.08 2.26 26.44
N GLY A 352 0.96 1.55 26.18
CA GLY A 352 -0.38 2.00 26.59
C GLY A 352 -0.95 3.16 25.78
N PHE A 353 -0.36 3.48 24.63
CA PHE A 353 -0.95 4.42 23.70
C PHE A 353 -2.30 3.90 23.19
N ALA A 354 -3.33 4.78 23.20
CA ALA A 354 -4.67 4.41 22.79
C ALA A 354 -4.91 4.51 21.28
N GLY A 355 -3.85 4.32 20.48
CA GLY A 355 -3.86 4.38 19.02
C GLY A 355 -2.86 3.40 18.43
N GLN A 356 -2.59 3.56 17.15
CA GLN A 356 -1.58 2.82 16.39
C GLN A 356 -0.44 3.77 16.01
N VAL A 357 0.81 3.33 16.13
CA VAL A 357 1.99 4.06 15.63
C VAL A 357 2.72 3.17 14.62
N ASN A 358 3.42 3.80 13.68
CA ASN A 358 4.28 3.08 12.77
C ASN A 358 5.60 3.84 12.52
N ALA A 359 6.61 3.12 12.06
CA ALA A 359 7.94 3.65 11.77
C ALA A 359 8.13 4.07 10.31
N SER A 360 7.07 4.16 9.51
CA SER A 360 7.16 4.61 8.12
C SER A 360 7.64 6.05 7.99
N THR A 361 7.39 6.86 9.03
CA THR A 361 7.82 8.25 9.13
C THR A 361 8.41 8.50 10.52
N LEU A 362 9.73 8.66 10.59
CA LEU A 362 10.46 8.95 11.83
C LEU A 362 11.36 10.16 11.63
N TYR A 363 11.12 11.23 12.38
CA TYR A 363 11.98 12.40 12.41
C TYR A 363 12.42 12.71 13.84
N PHE A 364 13.73 12.86 14.05
CA PHE A 364 14.27 13.20 15.34
C PHE A 364 14.29 14.72 15.52
N ALA A 365 13.57 15.19 16.51
CA ALA A 365 13.57 16.59 16.89
C ALA A 365 14.78 16.94 17.77
N GLN A 366 15.14 18.23 17.83
CA GLN A 366 16.31 18.70 18.60
C GLN A 366 16.15 18.52 20.13
N ASP A 367 14.91 18.31 20.60
CA ASP A 367 14.54 18.16 22.02
C ASP A 367 14.60 16.72 22.53
N ALA A 368 15.37 15.85 21.91
CA ALA A 368 15.45 14.41 22.24
C ALA A 368 14.10 13.68 22.15
N SER A 369 13.24 14.07 21.23
CA SER A 369 12.02 13.36 20.88
C SER A 369 12.05 12.85 19.44
N VAL A 370 11.17 11.91 19.15
CA VAL A 370 10.91 11.45 17.78
C VAL A 370 9.48 11.82 17.37
N ILE A 371 9.31 12.18 16.12
CA ILE A 371 8.01 12.39 15.48
C ILE A 371 7.71 11.17 14.65
N ALA A 372 6.54 10.58 14.86
CA ALA A 372 6.11 9.37 14.16
C ALA A 372 4.68 9.54 13.61
N GLN A 373 4.35 8.79 12.57
CA GLN A 373 2.98 8.62 12.10
C GLN A 373 2.17 7.86 13.14
N ALA A 374 0.95 8.31 13.41
CA ALA A 374 0.01 7.64 14.31
C ALA A 374 -1.42 7.74 13.80
N ALA A 375 -2.24 6.78 14.19
CA ALA A 375 -3.68 6.79 13.96
C ALA A 375 -4.41 6.60 15.29
N VAL A 376 -5.47 7.37 15.52
CA VAL A 376 -6.30 7.32 16.73
C VAL A 376 -7.76 7.46 16.34
N GLY A 377 -8.57 6.46 16.63
CA GLY A 377 -9.97 6.43 16.20
C GLY A 377 -10.09 6.57 14.67
N THR A 378 -10.87 7.54 14.25
CA THR A 378 -11.08 7.85 12.82
C THR A 378 -10.09 8.89 12.26
N ARG A 379 -8.95 9.11 12.90
CA ARG A 379 -7.98 10.15 12.53
C ARG A 379 -6.59 9.57 12.33
N SER A 380 -5.89 10.02 11.29
CA SER A 380 -4.44 9.85 11.13
C SER A 380 -3.71 11.15 11.42
N THR A 381 -2.64 11.09 12.21
CA THR A 381 -1.90 12.27 12.66
C THR A 381 -0.42 11.97 12.82
N PHE A 382 0.35 12.96 13.22
CA PHE A 382 1.72 12.77 13.71
C PHE A 382 1.75 13.00 15.21
N VAL A 383 2.58 12.23 15.90
CA VAL A 383 2.77 12.32 17.35
C VAL A 383 4.22 12.58 17.67
N ARG A 384 4.43 13.32 18.75
CA ARG A 384 5.74 13.50 19.37
C ARG A 384 5.90 12.49 20.49
N VAL A 385 6.99 11.73 20.48
CA VAL A 385 7.29 10.66 21.44
C VAL A 385 8.63 10.93 22.09
N GLY A 386 8.69 10.99 23.42
CA GLY A 386 9.93 11.16 24.18
C GLY A 386 10.81 9.91 24.09
N LEU A 387 12.12 10.09 23.89
CA LEU A 387 13.07 8.97 23.82
C LEU A 387 13.42 8.37 25.19
N ASP A 388 12.93 8.94 26.28
CA ASP A 388 13.11 8.44 27.65
C ASP A 388 12.03 7.41 28.09
N GLY A 389 11.09 7.09 27.19
CA GLY A 389 9.97 6.17 27.45
C GLY A 389 8.98 6.69 28.51
N LYS A 390 9.02 7.97 28.84
CA LYS A 390 8.13 8.59 29.80
C LYS A 390 7.09 9.48 29.10
N GLY A 391 5.85 9.38 29.56
CA GLY A 391 4.73 10.12 28.98
C GLY A 391 4.08 9.41 27.79
N SER A 392 2.89 9.89 27.43
CA SER A 392 2.16 9.38 26.26
C SER A 392 2.57 10.15 24.99
N PRO A 393 2.49 9.51 23.82
CA PRO A 393 2.64 10.21 22.54
C PRO A 393 1.70 11.42 22.46
N ALA A 394 2.25 12.59 22.11
CA ALA A 394 1.51 13.85 22.05
C ALA A 394 1.15 14.17 20.59
N PRO A 395 -0.14 14.28 20.23
CA PRO A 395 -0.55 14.64 18.88
C PRO A 395 -0.04 16.02 18.46
N ILE A 396 0.32 16.15 17.18
CA ILE A 396 0.71 17.40 16.55
C ILE A 396 -0.47 17.88 15.70
N ASP A 397 -1.10 18.98 16.11
CA ASP A 397 -2.21 19.54 15.36
C ASP A 397 -1.72 20.25 14.09
N LEU A 398 -2.13 19.78 12.93
CA LEU A 398 -1.86 20.36 11.62
C LEU A 398 -3.15 20.68 10.85
N GLY A 399 -4.28 20.79 11.56
CA GLY A 399 -5.52 21.37 11.06
C GLY A 399 -6.36 20.46 10.13
N ALA A 400 -6.10 19.15 10.07
CA ALA A 400 -6.92 18.20 9.32
C ALA A 400 -7.10 16.88 10.08
N PRO A 401 -8.18 16.14 9.85
CA PRO A 401 -8.40 14.85 10.50
C PRO A 401 -7.46 13.76 10.02
N VAL A 402 -7.03 13.80 8.76
CA VAL A 402 -6.13 12.81 8.18
C VAL A 402 -4.91 13.50 7.60
N LEU A 403 -3.76 13.10 8.11
CA LEU A 403 -2.43 13.60 7.77
C LEU A 403 -1.53 12.46 7.35
N SER A 404 -0.74 12.66 6.30
CA SER A 404 0.22 11.68 5.80
C SER A 404 1.44 12.36 5.16
N GLY A 405 2.45 11.58 4.75
CA GLY A 405 3.56 12.06 3.94
C GLY A 405 4.39 13.17 4.58
N LEU A 406 4.50 13.22 5.93
CA LEU A 406 5.35 14.21 6.60
C LEU A 406 6.77 14.11 6.05
N ASN A 407 7.33 15.26 5.70
CA ASN A 407 8.70 15.34 5.23
C ASN A 407 9.36 16.65 5.65
N THR A 408 10.67 16.62 5.83
CA THR A 408 11.50 17.78 6.08
C THR A 408 12.91 17.54 5.52
N ASN A 409 13.68 18.59 5.32
CA ASN A 409 15.08 18.47 4.98
C ASN A 409 15.97 18.27 6.23
N ARG A 410 17.25 18.01 6.00
CA ARG A 410 18.21 17.70 7.07
C ARG A 410 18.33 18.79 8.14
N VAL A 411 18.16 20.07 7.77
CA VAL A 411 18.26 21.19 8.69
C VAL A 411 16.93 21.58 9.33
N GLN A 412 15.83 20.88 8.93
CA GLN A 412 14.48 21.08 9.46
C GLN A 412 13.99 22.55 9.38
N ASN A 413 14.34 23.23 8.28
CA ASN A 413 13.94 24.63 8.04
C ASN A 413 12.62 24.76 7.26
N GLY A 414 11.87 23.68 7.14
CA GLY A 414 10.57 23.62 6.50
C GLY A 414 9.98 22.22 6.61
N TRP A 415 8.67 22.13 6.56
CA TRP A 415 7.92 20.89 6.70
C TRP A 415 6.85 20.77 5.63
N LEU A 416 6.74 19.60 5.04
CA LEU A 416 5.71 19.21 4.09
C LEU A 416 4.85 18.12 4.71
N TRP A 417 3.57 18.11 4.37
CA TRP A 417 2.65 16.99 4.66
C TRP A 417 1.48 17.00 3.70
N LEU A 418 0.79 15.88 3.63
CA LEU A 418 -0.49 15.77 2.94
C LEU A 418 -1.61 15.86 3.98
N ALA A 419 -2.67 16.55 3.64
CA ALA A 419 -3.82 16.79 4.53
C ALA A 419 -5.12 16.61 3.76
N GLU A 420 -6.05 15.85 4.33
CA GLU A 420 -7.38 15.59 3.75
C GLU A 420 -8.46 15.47 4.85
N SER A 421 -9.73 15.54 4.44
CA SER A 421 -10.90 15.16 5.24
C SER A 421 -11.97 14.57 4.35
N GLY A 422 -13.05 14.04 4.91
CA GLY A 422 -14.16 13.49 4.14
C GLY A 422 -14.66 14.43 3.04
N ALA A 423 -14.73 15.74 3.31
CA ALA A 423 -15.18 16.74 2.35
C ALA A 423 -14.07 17.36 1.49
N GLN A 424 -12.80 17.19 1.86
CA GLN A 424 -11.67 17.86 1.22
C GLN A 424 -10.70 16.85 0.65
N PRO A 425 -10.53 16.80 -0.69
CA PRO A 425 -9.47 16.02 -1.31
C PRO A 425 -8.08 16.37 -0.77
N GLU A 426 -7.17 15.44 -0.91
CA GLU A 426 -5.79 15.56 -0.47
C GLU A 426 -5.10 16.82 -1.01
N LYS A 427 -4.42 17.56 -0.16
CA LYS A 427 -3.64 18.75 -0.50
C LYS A 427 -2.24 18.66 0.05
N LEU A 428 -1.27 19.19 -0.67
CA LEU A 428 0.11 19.35 -0.22
C LEU A 428 0.24 20.63 0.61
N CYS A 429 0.62 20.48 1.88
CA CYS A 429 0.82 21.57 2.84
C CYS A 429 2.32 21.82 3.07
N TYR A 430 2.65 23.07 3.31
CA TYR A 430 3.97 23.52 3.76
C TYR A 430 3.85 24.45 4.97
N ALA A 431 4.82 24.38 5.89
CA ALA A 431 5.06 25.37 6.91
C ALA A 431 6.57 25.44 7.27
N GLU A 432 7.05 26.61 7.67
CA GLU A 432 8.46 26.78 8.12
C GLU A 432 8.75 25.99 9.40
N ARG A 433 7.74 25.78 10.24
CA ARG A 433 7.88 25.05 11.52
C ARG A 433 6.77 24.03 11.64
N LEU A 434 7.09 22.87 12.18
CA LEU A 434 6.10 21.87 12.53
C LEU A 434 5.10 22.42 13.56
N GLY A 435 3.80 22.24 13.31
CA GLY A 435 2.73 22.89 14.07
C GLY A 435 2.34 24.27 13.55
N GLY A 436 2.99 24.78 12.51
CA GLY A 436 2.58 26.00 11.80
C GLY A 436 1.34 25.75 10.94
N ALA A 437 0.66 26.85 10.56
CA ALA A 437 -0.49 26.78 9.66
C ALA A 437 -0.08 26.26 8.28
N CYS A 438 -0.95 25.43 7.66
CA CYS A 438 -0.75 24.93 6.31
C CYS A 438 -0.82 26.07 5.29
N THR A 439 0.28 26.30 4.56
CA THR A 439 0.26 26.98 3.27
C THR A 439 0.10 25.92 2.19
N ALA A 440 -1.05 25.90 1.52
CA ALA A 440 -1.29 24.93 0.45
C ALA A 440 -0.36 25.25 -0.74
N LEU A 441 0.43 24.27 -1.14
CA LEU A 441 1.25 24.38 -2.34
C LEU A 441 0.43 24.02 -3.58
N PRO A 442 0.64 24.68 -4.72
CA PRO A 442 -0.06 24.33 -5.95
C PRO A 442 0.37 22.95 -6.42
N VAL A 443 -0.62 22.11 -6.69
CA VAL A 443 -0.47 20.77 -7.29
C VAL A 443 -1.40 20.69 -8.52
N PRO A 444 -1.19 19.74 -9.43
CA PRO A 444 -2.16 19.48 -10.49
C PRO A 444 -3.53 19.14 -9.93
N ASP A 445 -4.59 19.37 -10.69
CA ASP A 445 -5.94 18.96 -10.32
C ASP A 445 -5.97 17.43 -10.11
N LEU A 446 -6.30 17.02 -8.90
CA LEU A 446 -6.36 15.60 -8.52
C LEU A 446 -7.72 14.97 -8.82
N THR A 447 -8.74 15.80 -8.99
CA THR A 447 -10.11 15.37 -9.28
C THR A 447 -10.68 16.15 -10.47
N PRO A 448 -11.59 15.56 -11.25
CA PRO A 448 -12.41 16.31 -12.20
C PRO A 448 -13.09 17.52 -11.53
N ALA A 449 -13.25 18.61 -12.28
CA ALA A 449 -13.83 19.84 -11.76
C ALA A 449 -15.31 19.65 -11.36
N GLY A 450 -15.70 20.22 -10.22
CA GLY A 450 -17.08 20.22 -9.76
C GLY A 450 -17.49 18.99 -8.96
N LEU A 451 -16.57 18.06 -8.68
CA LEU A 451 -16.89 16.92 -7.82
C LEU A 451 -17.20 17.36 -6.40
N ARG A 452 -18.24 16.75 -5.83
CA ARG A 452 -18.72 16.98 -4.47
C ARG A 452 -18.36 15.82 -3.57
N PHE A 453 -17.82 16.14 -2.40
CA PHE A 453 -17.54 15.22 -1.32
C PHE A 453 -18.25 15.68 -0.04
N VAL A 454 -18.47 14.78 0.90
CA VAL A 454 -19.27 15.05 2.10
C VAL A 454 -18.45 14.71 3.35
N GLU A 455 -18.44 15.64 4.31
CA GLU A 455 -17.86 15.38 5.63
C GLU A 455 -18.78 14.42 6.40
N PRO A 456 -18.26 13.30 6.95
CA PRO A 456 -19.07 12.40 7.75
C PRO A 456 -19.37 12.97 9.12
N GLU A 457 -20.46 12.51 9.71
CA GLU A 457 -20.69 12.65 11.15
C GLU A 457 -20.04 11.46 11.87
N LEU A 458 -19.21 11.73 12.88
CA LEU A 458 -18.72 10.70 13.79
C LEU A 458 -19.88 10.24 14.69
N VAL A 459 -20.22 8.98 14.62
CA VAL A 459 -21.28 8.36 15.46
C VAL A 459 -20.67 7.36 16.42
N GLN A 460 -21.25 7.27 17.63
CA GLN A 460 -20.82 6.36 18.67
C GLN A 460 -22.00 5.60 19.25
N TRP A 461 -21.79 4.34 19.61
CA TRP A 461 -22.77 3.50 20.28
C TRP A 461 -22.11 2.54 21.26
N LYS A 462 -22.92 1.92 22.11
CA LYS A 462 -22.46 0.90 23.07
C LYS A 462 -22.75 -0.50 22.56
N SER A 463 -21.77 -1.40 22.68
CA SER A 463 -21.92 -2.81 22.39
C SER A 463 -21.01 -3.62 23.31
N ASP A 464 -21.57 -4.58 24.06
CA ASP A 464 -20.86 -5.50 24.98
C ASP A 464 -19.79 -4.82 25.86
N GLY A 465 -20.09 -3.61 26.35
CA GLY A 465 -19.17 -2.84 27.22
C GLY A 465 -18.14 -2.00 26.50
N PHE A 466 -18.00 -2.10 25.18
CA PHE A 466 -17.20 -1.20 24.37
C PHE A 466 -17.99 0.05 23.94
N THR A 467 -17.27 1.12 23.66
CA THR A 467 -17.76 2.23 22.84
C THR A 467 -17.23 2.03 21.45
N VAL A 468 -18.12 1.79 20.51
CA VAL A 468 -17.80 1.59 19.09
C VAL A 468 -18.05 2.90 18.35
N GLU A 469 -17.21 3.21 17.39
CA GLU A 469 -17.32 4.39 16.54
C GLU A 469 -17.62 4.00 15.09
N GLY A 470 -18.16 4.96 14.35
CA GLY A 470 -18.33 4.84 12.91
C GLY A 470 -18.51 6.20 12.25
N LEU A 471 -18.34 6.22 10.96
CA LEU A 471 -18.54 7.39 10.10
C LEU A 471 -19.88 7.27 9.39
N MET A 472 -20.77 8.24 9.60
CA MET A 472 -22.09 8.30 8.97
C MET A 472 -22.12 9.37 7.90
N TYR A 473 -22.44 8.99 6.68
CA TYR A 473 -22.58 9.87 5.55
C TYR A 473 -24.06 9.92 5.10
N LEU A 474 -24.59 11.12 4.94
CA LEU A 474 -25.94 11.34 4.42
C LEU A 474 -25.88 12.08 3.08
N PRO A 475 -26.71 11.70 2.10
CA PRO A 475 -26.88 12.51 0.92
C PRO A 475 -27.40 13.89 1.33
N PRO A 476 -26.69 15.00 1.06
CA PRO A 476 -27.08 16.32 1.59
C PRO A 476 -28.41 16.83 1.03
N ASP A 477 -28.85 16.32 -0.12
CA ASP A 477 -30.07 16.78 -0.81
C ASP A 477 -31.30 15.91 -0.50
N HIS A 478 -31.22 15.02 0.55
CA HIS A 478 -32.33 14.13 0.91
C HIS A 478 -33.58 14.86 1.46
N GLY A 479 -33.46 16.12 1.91
CA GLY A 479 -34.53 16.87 2.53
C GLY A 479 -35.10 16.18 3.77
N THR A 480 -36.41 15.86 3.78
CA THR A 480 -37.09 15.11 4.83
C THR A 480 -37.34 13.64 4.44
N ALA A 481 -36.91 13.22 3.24
CA ALA A 481 -37.13 11.87 2.76
C ALA A 481 -36.24 10.87 3.50
N LYS A 482 -36.80 9.68 3.77
CA LYS A 482 -36.00 8.56 4.21
C LYS A 482 -35.23 7.95 3.05
N VAL A 483 -33.94 7.70 3.26
CA VAL A 483 -33.01 7.19 2.23
C VAL A 483 -32.59 5.76 2.51
N PRO A 484 -32.21 4.95 1.51
CA PRO A 484 -31.58 3.66 1.72
C PRO A 484 -30.28 3.79 2.50
N LEU A 485 -29.87 2.71 3.17
CA LEU A 485 -28.59 2.62 3.89
C LEU A 485 -27.72 1.51 3.31
N VAL A 486 -26.49 1.84 2.99
CA VAL A 486 -25.41 0.88 2.74
C VAL A 486 -24.49 0.87 3.96
N VAL A 487 -24.30 -0.29 4.57
CA VAL A 487 -23.29 -0.50 5.62
C VAL A 487 -22.05 -1.04 4.92
N ASP A 488 -20.94 -0.30 4.98
CA ASP A 488 -19.66 -0.67 4.37
C ASP A 488 -18.67 -1.06 5.48
N VAL A 489 -18.14 -2.30 5.46
CA VAL A 489 -17.26 -2.86 6.48
C VAL A 489 -15.83 -2.93 5.95
N HIS A 490 -14.88 -2.40 6.73
CA HIS A 490 -13.46 -2.39 6.33
C HIS A 490 -12.82 -3.78 6.36
N GLY A 491 -11.71 -3.92 5.65
CA GLY A 491 -10.85 -5.09 5.68
C GLY A 491 -9.94 -5.16 6.92
N GLY A 492 -9.21 -6.22 7.05
CA GLY A 492 -8.31 -6.48 8.17
C GLY A 492 -8.49 -7.90 8.70
N PRO A 493 -9.08 -8.14 9.89
CA PRO A 493 -9.88 -7.26 10.78
C PRO A 493 -9.10 -6.11 11.43
N PHE A 494 -7.79 -6.19 11.49
CA PHE A 494 -6.93 -5.11 12.02
C PHE A 494 -6.78 -3.96 11.01
N GLY A 495 -7.88 -3.29 10.68
CA GLY A 495 -8.01 -2.08 9.88
C GLY A 495 -8.91 -1.07 10.57
N ALA A 496 -9.12 0.10 9.99
CA ALA A 496 -10.11 1.07 10.45
C ALA A 496 -10.47 2.06 9.34
N PHE A 497 -11.72 2.50 9.31
CA PHE A 497 -12.11 3.66 8.54
C PHE A 497 -11.68 4.95 9.24
N GLU A 498 -11.07 5.83 8.47
CA GLU A 498 -10.66 7.17 8.90
C GLU A 498 -11.50 8.23 8.18
N ASN A 499 -11.58 9.44 8.75
CA ASN A 499 -12.27 10.58 8.13
C ASN A 499 -11.46 11.12 6.94
N ARG A 500 -11.33 10.30 5.91
CA ARG A 500 -10.56 10.47 4.69
C ARG A 500 -11.46 10.84 3.53
N ASN A 501 -10.95 11.57 2.56
CA ASN A 501 -11.66 11.76 1.30
C ASN A 501 -11.84 10.42 0.58
N ASP A 502 -13.09 10.05 0.37
CA ASP A 502 -13.44 8.77 -0.23
C ASP A 502 -14.41 8.95 -1.40
N ALA A 503 -13.88 8.70 -2.58
CA ALA A 503 -14.61 8.88 -3.82
C ALA A 503 -15.69 7.83 -4.04
N PHE A 504 -15.51 6.61 -3.53
CA PHE A 504 -16.53 5.56 -3.61
C PHE A 504 -17.72 5.87 -2.71
N VAL A 505 -17.48 6.40 -1.50
CA VAL A 505 -18.59 6.90 -0.65
C VAL A 505 -19.35 8.03 -1.35
N ALA A 506 -18.62 9.01 -1.92
CA ALA A 506 -19.26 10.09 -2.66
C ALA A 506 -20.10 9.58 -3.83
N PHE A 507 -19.62 8.55 -4.53
CA PHE A 507 -20.36 7.88 -5.59
C PHE A 507 -21.66 7.24 -5.09
N LEU A 508 -21.64 6.51 -3.98
CA LEU A 508 -22.85 5.93 -3.37
C LEU A 508 -23.85 7.03 -2.94
N LEU A 509 -23.35 8.12 -2.36
CA LEU A 509 -24.18 9.29 -2.02
C LEU A 509 -24.85 9.92 -3.25
N GLY A 510 -24.21 9.87 -4.42
CA GLY A 510 -24.74 10.31 -5.69
C GLY A 510 -25.97 9.54 -6.16
N HIS A 511 -26.08 8.28 -5.74
CA HIS A 511 -27.28 7.46 -5.95
C HIS A 511 -28.40 7.75 -4.94
N GLY A 512 -28.15 8.61 -3.95
CA GLY A 512 -29.10 8.96 -2.91
C GLY A 512 -29.09 8.01 -1.72
N TRP A 513 -28.05 7.20 -1.56
CA TRP A 513 -27.90 6.22 -0.48
C TRP A 513 -27.03 6.78 0.63
N ALA A 514 -27.46 6.62 1.88
CA ALA A 514 -26.63 6.89 3.04
C ALA A 514 -25.60 5.76 3.22
N VAL A 515 -24.46 6.10 3.81
CA VAL A 515 -23.39 5.11 4.08
C VAL A 515 -23.00 5.16 5.55
N LEU A 516 -23.00 3.99 6.23
CA LEU A 516 -22.41 3.80 7.55
C LEU A 516 -21.12 2.99 7.40
N ARG A 517 -20.02 3.52 7.92
CA ARG A 517 -18.72 2.84 8.02
C ARG A 517 -18.35 2.62 9.48
N PRO A 518 -18.69 1.46 10.08
CA PRO A 518 -18.37 1.14 11.46
C PRO A 518 -16.90 0.72 11.63
N ASN A 519 -16.32 1.00 12.81
CA ASN A 519 -15.06 0.44 13.30
C ASN A 519 -15.36 -0.51 14.47
N PRO A 520 -15.76 -1.78 14.23
CA PRO A 520 -16.09 -2.75 15.28
C PRO A 520 -14.85 -3.14 16.10
N ARG A 521 -15.05 -3.86 17.22
CA ARG A 521 -13.91 -4.50 17.92
C ARG A 521 -13.08 -5.35 16.96
N GLY A 522 -11.76 -5.37 17.15
CA GLY A 522 -10.80 -5.89 16.18
C GLY A 522 -10.16 -4.78 15.36
N SER A 523 -10.81 -3.61 15.19
CA SER A 523 -10.24 -2.49 14.46
C SER A 523 -8.96 -1.96 15.09
N SER A 524 -8.04 -1.47 14.25
CA SER A 524 -6.86 -0.72 14.65
C SER A 524 -7.23 0.64 15.27
N ASN A 525 -6.27 1.47 15.66
CA ASN A 525 -6.45 2.86 16.09
C ASN A 525 -7.15 3.08 17.45
N TYR A 526 -7.58 2.02 18.14
CA TYR A 526 -8.31 2.08 19.42
C TYR A 526 -7.54 1.43 20.59
N GLY A 527 -6.27 1.12 20.39
CA GLY A 527 -5.39 0.47 21.36
C GLY A 527 -5.57 -1.06 21.41
N VAL A 528 -4.58 -1.73 22.00
CA VAL A 528 -4.45 -3.20 21.93
C VAL A 528 -5.66 -3.97 22.45
N LYS A 529 -6.30 -3.49 23.53
CA LYS A 529 -7.47 -4.18 24.12
C LYS A 529 -8.67 -4.25 23.15
N PHE A 530 -8.90 -3.20 22.38
CA PHE A 530 -9.98 -3.15 21.39
C PHE A 530 -9.60 -3.96 20.15
N ALA A 531 -8.36 -3.81 19.69
CA ALA A 531 -7.83 -4.52 18.55
C ALA A 531 -7.80 -6.05 18.73
N ALA A 532 -7.54 -6.53 19.95
CA ALA A 532 -7.52 -7.97 20.26
C ALA A 532 -8.90 -8.55 20.66
N ALA A 533 -9.96 -7.73 20.68
CA ALA A 533 -11.23 -8.15 21.28
C ALA A 533 -12.10 -9.08 20.41
N ASN A 534 -11.69 -9.36 19.17
CA ASN A 534 -12.30 -10.35 18.28
C ASN A 534 -11.47 -11.64 18.14
N LYS A 535 -10.38 -11.80 18.92
CA LYS A 535 -9.61 -13.04 18.95
C LYS A 535 -10.49 -14.20 19.38
N ASN A 536 -10.49 -15.30 18.64
CA ASN A 536 -11.35 -16.48 18.83
C ASN A 536 -12.86 -16.17 18.77
N ASP A 537 -13.28 -15.05 18.20
CA ASP A 537 -14.68 -14.62 18.12
C ASP A 537 -15.02 -13.87 16.84
N LEU A 538 -14.35 -14.22 15.72
CA LEU A 538 -14.66 -13.67 14.39
C LEU A 538 -16.12 -13.95 14.02
N GLY A 539 -16.81 -12.93 13.52
CA GLY A 539 -18.25 -12.98 13.26
C GLY A 539 -19.11 -13.02 14.54
N GLY A 540 -18.53 -12.82 15.72
CA GLY A 540 -19.21 -12.84 17.03
C GLY A 540 -19.45 -11.44 17.59
N GLY A 541 -18.52 -10.92 18.40
CA GLY A 541 -18.62 -9.62 19.02
C GLY A 541 -18.58 -8.48 18.02
N ASP A 542 -17.74 -8.58 17.01
CA ASP A 542 -17.62 -7.65 15.89
C ASP A 542 -18.92 -7.55 15.06
N TYR A 543 -19.58 -8.68 14.78
CA TYR A 543 -20.93 -8.69 14.19
C TYR A 543 -21.94 -7.94 15.08
N ARG A 544 -21.95 -8.19 16.41
CA ARG A 544 -22.86 -7.49 17.33
C ARG A 544 -22.61 -5.98 17.36
N ASP A 545 -21.34 -5.56 17.27
CA ASP A 545 -20.95 -4.16 17.20
C ASP A 545 -21.54 -3.47 15.97
N ILE A 546 -21.45 -4.12 14.81
CA ILE A 546 -21.99 -3.60 13.54
C ILE A 546 -23.51 -3.52 13.61
N MET A 547 -24.20 -4.58 14.09
CA MET A 547 -25.66 -4.59 14.19
C MET A 547 -26.18 -3.52 15.15
N ALA A 548 -25.50 -3.31 16.28
CA ALA A 548 -25.83 -2.22 17.22
C ALA A 548 -25.64 -0.83 16.58
N GLY A 549 -24.61 -0.68 15.71
CA GLY A 549 -24.39 0.52 14.92
C GLY A 549 -25.54 0.79 13.94
N VAL A 550 -25.99 -0.25 13.23
CA VAL A 550 -27.17 -0.15 12.36
C VAL A 550 -28.41 0.30 13.14
N ASP A 551 -28.66 -0.29 14.31
CA ASP A 551 -29.79 0.10 15.15
C ASP A 551 -29.68 1.57 15.61
N ALA A 552 -28.49 2.01 15.99
CA ALA A 552 -28.23 3.38 16.41
C ALA A 552 -28.51 4.40 15.30
N VAL A 553 -28.06 4.12 14.06
CA VAL A 553 -28.28 5.05 12.93
C VAL A 553 -29.71 5.02 12.42
N LEU A 554 -30.41 3.88 12.44
CA LEU A 554 -31.83 3.79 12.13
C LEU A 554 -32.70 4.58 13.11
N ALA A 555 -32.29 4.65 14.37
CA ALA A 555 -33.01 5.41 15.39
C ALA A 555 -32.77 6.93 15.27
N LYS A 556 -31.61 7.35 14.77
CA LYS A 556 -31.17 8.76 14.77
C LYS A 556 -31.41 9.48 13.46
N TYR A 557 -31.24 8.80 12.34
CA TYR A 557 -31.19 9.40 11.01
C TYR A 557 -32.42 9.04 10.17
N PRO A 558 -32.74 9.83 9.12
CA PRO A 558 -33.87 9.57 8.23
C PRO A 558 -33.57 8.40 7.27
N ILE A 559 -33.34 7.22 7.82
CA ILE A 559 -33.06 6.00 7.06
C ILE A 559 -34.33 5.18 6.86
N ASP A 560 -34.49 4.61 5.69
CA ASP A 560 -35.55 3.64 5.39
C ASP A 560 -35.09 2.24 5.81
N ALA A 561 -35.56 1.77 6.97
CA ALA A 561 -35.22 0.46 7.50
C ALA A 561 -35.60 -0.72 6.58
N SER A 562 -36.50 -0.50 5.61
CA SER A 562 -36.89 -1.51 4.61
C SER A 562 -35.93 -1.57 3.41
N ARG A 563 -35.01 -0.61 3.29
CA ARG A 563 -34.02 -0.52 2.21
C ARG A 563 -32.62 -0.38 2.78
N THR A 564 -32.11 -1.49 3.34
CA THR A 564 -30.78 -1.57 3.91
C THR A 564 -29.97 -2.66 3.20
N ALA A 565 -28.70 -2.40 2.92
CA ALA A 565 -27.73 -3.36 2.36
C ALA A 565 -26.45 -3.34 3.18
N LEU A 566 -25.65 -4.41 3.07
CA LEU A 566 -24.34 -4.48 3.67
C LEU A 566 -23.32 -4.93 2.64
N MET A 567 -22.14 -4.32 2.66
CA MET A 567 -21.02 -4.70 1.82
C MET A 567 -19.71 -4.63 2.58
N GLY A 568 -18.67 -5.24 2.02
CA GLY A 568 -17.32 -5.09 2.52
C GLY A 568 -16.29 -5.84 1.68
N TYR A 569 -15.00 -5.55 1.93
CA TYR A 569 -13.87 -6.11 1.21
C TYR A 569 -12.95 -6.87 2.19
N SER A 570 -12.36 -8.03 1.77
CA SER A 570 -11.48 -8.82 2.62
C SER A 570 -12.21 -9.29 3.88
N TYR A 571 -11.71 -9.07 5.08
CA TYR A 571 -12.47 -9.27 6.33
C TYR A 571 -13.86 -8.60 6.29
N GLY A 572 -14.02 -7.43 5.65
CA GLY A 572 -15.35 -6.84 5.46
C GLY A 572 -16.27 -7.73 4.60
N GLY A 573 -15.70 -8.41 3.60
CA GLY A 573 -16.38 -9.43 2.80
C GLY A 573 -16.71 -10.69 3.60
N GLU A 574 -15.79 -11.14 4.46
CA GLU A 574 -16.02 -12.20 5.45
C GLU A 574 -17.19 -11.86 6.37
N MET A 575 -17.19 -10.64 6.92
CA MET A 575 -18.27 -10.14 7.77
C MET A 575 -19.61 -10.09 7.02
N ALA A 576 -19.59 -9.67 5.74
CA ALA A 576 -20.78 -9.69 4.89
C ALA A 576 -21.33 -11.12 4.74
N ALA A 577 -20.45 -12.10 4.56
CA ALA A 577 -20.82 -13.50 4.50
C ALA A 577 -21.32 -14.06 5.87
N PHE A 578 -20.76 -13.63 6.98
CA PHE A 578 -21.31 -13.94 8.31
C PHE A 578 -22.71 -13.38 8.50
N VAL A 579 -22.96 -12.15 8.05
CA VAL A 579 -24.28 -11.49 8.16
C VAL A 579 -25.33 -12.30 7.39
N GLU A 580 -25.00 -12.84 6.23
CA GLU A 580 -25.91 -13.68 5.43
C GLU A 580 -26.44 -14.89 6.20
N GLY A 581 -25.59 -15.55 6.98
CA GLY A 581 -25.98 -16.72 7.79
C GLY A 581 -26.65 -16.38 9.14
N LYS A 582 -26.70 -15.09 9.54
CA LYS A 582 -27.13 -14.68 10.89
C LYS A 582 -28.40 -13.85 10.94
N THR A 583 -28.76 -13.13 9.86
CA THR A 583 -29.93 -12.24 9.86
C THR A 583 -30.46 -12.03 8.43
N ASP A 584 -31.75 -11.78 8.30
CA ASP A 584 -32.46 -11.46 7.06
C ASP A 584 -32.89 -9.97 7.00
N ARG A 585 -32.25 -9.11 7.78
CA ARG A 585 -32.62 -7.67 7.86
C ARG A 585 -32.21 -6.86 6.62
N PHE A 586 -31.22 -7.32 5.85
CA PHE A 586 -30.72 -6.63 4.68
C PHE A 586 -31.44 -7.10 3.41
N LYS A 587 -31.54 -6.21 2.41
CA LYS A 587 -32.16 -6.51 1.11
C LYS A 587 -31.15 -7.04 0.09
N ALA A 588 -29.89 -6.74 0.30
CA ALA A 588 -28.76 -7.20 -0.49
C ALA A 588 -27.51 -7.29 0.38
N ILE A 589 -26.64 -8.22 0.06
CA ILE A 589 -25.32 -8.35 0.67
C ILE A 589 -24.28 -8.50 -0.45
N ILE A 590 -23.19 -7.72 -0.37
CA ILE A 590 -22.07 -7.77 -1.30
C ILE A 590 -20.81 -8.14 -0.54
N SER A 591 -20.17 -9.22 -0.92
CA SER A 591 -18.97 -9.77 -0.29
C SER A 591 -17.84 -9.75 -1.30
N CYS A 592 -16.83 -8.89 -1.08
CA CYS A 592 -15.73 -8.71 -2.00
C CYS A 592 -14.47 -9.35 -1.43
N ALA A 593 -13.82 -10.21 -2.20
CA ALA A 593 -12.59 -10.92 -1.83
C ALA A 593 -12.64 -11.46 -0.37
N PRO A 594 -13.61 -12.33 -0.03
CA PRO A 594 -13.86 -12.75 1.35
C PRO A 594 -13.07 -13.97 1.78
N VAL A 595 -12.84 -14.10 3.09
CA VAL A 595 -12.62 -15.39 3.75
C VAL A 595 -13.97 -16.05 4.00
N ILE A 596 -14.12 -17.33 3.65
CA ILE A 596 -15.37 -18.09 3.76
C ILE A 596 -15.24 -19.35 4.61
N ASP A 597 -14.15 -20.09 4.47
CA ASP A 597 -13.86 -21.30 5.23
C ASP A 597 -12.45 -21.23 5.80
N GLN A 598 -12.33 -21.12 7.11
CA GLN A 598 -11.07 -21.00 7.82
C GLN A 598 -10.13 -22.20 7.62
N PHE A 599 -10.61 -23.35 7.18
CA PHE A 599 -9.76 -24.48 6.85
C PHE A 599 -9.08 -24.34 5.50
N SER A 600 -9.87 -24.03 4.46
CA SER A 600 -9.32 -23.86 3.14
C SER A 600 -8.50 -22.59 3.03
N GLU A 601 -8.89 -21.51 3.73
CA GLU A 601 -8.14 -20.26 3.82
C GLU A 601 -6.76 -20.48 4.41
N TYR A 602 -6.68 -21.00 5.64
CA TYR A 602 -5.43 -21.26 6.33
C TYR A 602 -4.42 -22.08 5.51
N GLY A 603 -4.90 -22.97 4.64
CA GLY A 603 -4.07 -23.84 3.81
C GLY A 603 -3.69 -23.25 2.45
N THR A 604 -4.30 -22.16 2.01
CA THR A 604 -4.17 -21.64 0.65
C THR A 604 -3.82 -20.15 0.55
N GLU A 605 -3.95 -19.40 1.64
CA GLU A 605 -3.53 -18.00 1.71
C GLU A 605 -2.00 -17.85 1.78
N GLY A 606 -1.51 -16.65 1.44
CA GLY A 606 -0.09 -16.32 1.48
C GLY A 606 0.47 -16.02 2.88
N GLY A 607 -0.30 -16.18 3.96
CA GLY A 607 0.09 -15.73 5.29
C GLY A 607 -0.61 -16.38 6.48
N SER A 608 -0.75 -17.71 6.49
CA SER A 608 -1.51 -18.49 7.51
C SER A 608 -1.10 -18.24 8.98
N TRP A 609 0.08 -17.69 9.24
CA TRP A 609 0.50 -17.28 10.59
C TRP A 609 -0.37 -16.16 11.16
N TYR A 610 -0.99 -15.35 10.30
CA TYR A 610 -1.92 -14.28 10.68
C TYR A 610 -3.18 -14.89 11.29
N ASP A 611 -3.78 -15.84 10.62
CA ASP A 611 -4.97 -16.56 11.05
C ASP A 611 -4.73 -17.38 12.31
N ARG A 612 -3.53 -17.97 12.44
CA ARG A 612 -3.14 -18.69 13.65
C ARG A 612 -3.27 -17.85 14.92
N TRP A 613 -3.12 -16.53 14.83
CA TRP A 613 -3.32 -15.65 15.98
C TRP A 613 -4.80 -15.56 16.36
N TYR A 614 -5.71 -15.56 15.38
CA TYR A 614 -7.15 -15.41 15.62
C TYR A 614 -7.81 -16.69 16.14
N PHE A 615 -7.48 -17.86 15.64
CA PHE A 615 -8.17 -19.11 16.01
C PHE A 615 -7.27 -20.34 16.19
N GLY A 616 -5.95 -20.19 16.13
CA GLY A 616 -5.01 -21.28 16.22
C GLY A 616 -4.88 -22.08 14.94
N LYS A 617 -4.46 -23.34 15.01
CA LYS A 617 -4.37 -24.23 13.85
C LYS A 617 -5.72 -24.93 13.65
N PRO A 618 -6.38 -24.83 12.50
CA PRO A 618 -7.74 -25.34 12.32
C PRO A 618 -7.88 -26.84 12.61
N TRP A 619 -6.86 -27.65 12.29
CA TRP A 619 -6.89 -29.10 12.57
C TRP A 619 -6.74 -29.47 14.07
N GLU A 620 -6.30 -28.54 14.92
CA GLU A 620 -6.26 -28.68 16.37
C GLU A 620 -7.53 -28.14 17.05
N HIS A 621 -8.30 -27.26 16.35
CA HIS A 621 -9.44 -26.51 16.86
C HIS A 621 -10.64 -26.55 15.88
N LEU A 622 -11.03 -27.75 15.44
CA LEU A 622 -12.02 -27.97 14.37
C LEU A 622 -13.34 -27.20 14.57
N GLU A 623 -13.91 -27.30 15.78
CA GLU A 623 -15.21 -26.67 16.09
C GLU A 623 -15.10 -25.15 16.10
N ASP A 624 -13.99 -24.60 16.59
CA ASP A 624 -13.75 -23.16 16.63
C ASP A 624 -13.48 -22.59 15.24
N ALA A 625 -12.70 -23.27 14.42
CA ALA A 625 -12.46 -22.88 13.04
C ALA A 625 -13.77 -22.89 12.22
N TRP A 626 -14.57 -23.95 12.35
CA TRP A 626 -15.87 -24.05 11.67
C TRP A 626 -16.84 -22.96 12.16
N ARG A 627 -16.93 -22.71 13.46
CA ARG A 627 -17.77 -21.64 14.03
C ARG A 627 -17.38 -20.26 13.51
N GLN A 628 -16.11 -20.04 13.24
CA GLN A 628 -15.55 -18.81 12.70
C GLN A 628 -15.44 -18.82 11.16
N SER A 629 -16.06 -19.77 10.48
CA SER A 629 -16.22 -19.81 9.04
C SER A 629 -17.62 -19.33 8.65
N PRO A 630 -17.75 -18.30 7.82
CA PRO A 630 -19.05 -17.88 7.26
C PRO A 630 -19.84 -19.01 6.64
N LEU A 631 -19.17 -19.97 5.98
CA LEU A 631 -19.76 -21.14 5.34
C LEU A 631 -20.65 -21.96 6.27
N ALA A 632 -20.34 -22.01 7.57
CA ALA A 632 -21.15 -22.67 8.58
C ALA A 632 -22.59 -22.11 8.69
N GLY A 633 -22.80 -20.88 8.25
CA GLY A 633 -24.11 -20.20 8.22
C GLY A 633 -24.91 -20.40 6.94
N ALA A 634 -24.33 -20.96 5.89
CA ALA A 634 -24.91 -20.99 4.54
C ALA A 634 -26.33 -21.60 4.47
N ALA A 635 -26.61 -22.65 5.26
CA ALA A 635 -27.95 -23.28 5.32
C ALA A 635 -29.06 -22.37 5.89
N LYS A 636 -28.70 -21.20 6.45
CA LYS A 636 -29.66 -20.20 6.97
C LYS A 636 -29.78 -18.99 6.06
N ALA A 637 -29.00 -18.92 5.03
CA ALA A 637 -28.93 -17.82 4.09
C ALA A 637 -30.26 -17.60 3.34
N LYS A 638 -30.62 -16.34 3.10
CA LYS A 638 -31.87 -15.98 2.43
C LYS A 638 -31.78 -14.70 1.58
N THR A 639 -30.81 -13.86 1.86
CA THR A 639 -30.67 -12.54 1.25
C THR A 639 -30.01 -12.65 -0.11
N PRO A 640 -30.47 -11.96 -1.16
CA PRO A 640 -29.71 -11.88 -2.42
C PRO A 640 -28.25 -11.49 -2.17
N PHE A 641 -27.32 -12.24 -2.74
CA PHE A 641 -25.90 -12.19 -2.41
C PHE A 641 -25.05 -12.00 -3.67
N MET A 642 -24.07 -11.10 -3.62
CA MET A 642 -23.08 -10.90 -4.68
C MET A 642 -21.68 -11.12 -4.16
N LEU A 643 -20.87 -11.86 -4.90
CA LEU A 643 -19.44 -12.05 -4.69
C LEU A 643 -18.66 -11.32 -5.79
N ILE A 644 -17.61 -10.61 -5.41
CA ILE A 644 -16.66 -9.93 -6.32
C ILE A 644 -15.25 -10.40 -5.96
N GLN A 645 -14.48 -10.97 -6.93
CA GLN A 645 -13.23 -11.64 -6.62
C GLN A 645 -12.16 -11.44 -7.70
N GLY A 646 -10.92 -11.22 -7.28
CA GLY A 646 -9.74 -11.31 -8.14
C GLY A 646 -9.36 -12.77 -8.42
N GLU A 647 -9.05 -13.11 -9.69
CA GLU A 647 -8.65 -14.47 -10.03
C GLU A 647 -7.21 -14.82 -9.61
N SER A 648 -6.38 -13.80 -9.39
CA SER A 648 -5.00 -13.94 -8.93
C SER A 648 -4.83 -13.56 -7.46
N ASP A 649 -5.93 -13.48 -6.71
CA ASP A 649 -5.90 -13.13 -5.29
C ASP A 649 -5.15 -14.21 -4.50
N SER A 650 -4.02 -13.79 -3.94
CA SER A 650 -3.12 -14.64 -3.14
C SER A 650 -3.31 -14.46 -1.64
N THR A 651 -4.12 -13.49 -1.24
CA THR A 651 -4.48 -13.24 0.17
C THR A 651 -5.74 -14.03 0.52
N ASP A 652 -6.87 -13.72 -0.13
CA ASP A 652 -8.13 -14.45 0.03
C ASP A 652 -8.43 -15.17 -1.30
N PRO A 653 -7.98 -16.41 -1.48
CA PRO A 653 -8.00 -17.06 -2.81
C PRO A 653 -9.39 -17.24 -3.41
N LEU A 654 -9.48 -17.21 -4.74
CA LEU A 654 -10.73 -17.38 -5.50
C LEU A 654 -11.61 -18.57 -5.01
N GLY A 655 -10.96 -19.62 -4.49
CA GLY A 655 -11.64 -20.79 -3.93
C GLY A 655 -12.66 -20.42 -2.85
N GLN A 656 -12.36 -19.46 -2.02
CA GLN A 656 -13.24 -18.96 -0.95
C GLN A 656 -14.59 -18.48 -1.52
N SER A 657 -14.54 -17.56 -2.48
CA SER A 657 -15.76 -17.09 -3.16
C SER A 657 -16.51 -18.21 -3.88
N GLN A 658 -15.81 -19.17 -4.48
CA GLN A 658 -16.43 -20.30 -5.16
C GLN A 658 -17.14 -21.26 -4.19
N GLU A 659 -16.62 -21.46 -3.00
CA GLU A 659 -17.27 -22.27 -1.95
C GLU A 659 -18.61 -21.66 -1.53
N MET A 660 -18.63 -20.37 -1.17
CA MET A 660 -19.86 -19.67 -0.78
C MET A 660 -20.87 -19.63 -1.94
N TYR A 661 -20.43 -19.32 -3.16
CA TYR A 661 -21.30 -19.31 -4.33
C TYR A 661 -22.01 -20.64 -4.54
N ARG A 662 -21.31 -21.76 -4.43
CA ARG A 662 -21.90 -23.09 -4.60
C ARG A 662 -22.84 -23.45 -3.45
N ALA A 663 -22.47 -23.12 -2.22
CA ALA A 663 -23.31 -23.37 -1.05
C ALA A 663 -24.64 -22.61 -1.16
N LEU A 664 -24.61 -21.30 -1.41
CA LEU A 664 -25.81 -20.46 -1.53
C LEU A 664 -26.72 -20.92 -2.70
N ARG A 665 -26.13 -21.32 -3.83
CA ARG A 665 -26.91 -21.88 -4.94
C ARG A 665 -27.64 -23.15 -4.58
N GLN A 666 -27.03 -24.03 -3.78
CA GLN A 666 -27.69 -25.28 -3.33
C GLN A 666 -28.81 -25.00 -2.35
N GLU A 667 -28.70 -23.96 -1.53
CA GLU A 667 -29.76 -23.51 -0.63
C GLU A 667 -30.86 -22.70 -1.35
N GLY A 668 -30.71 -22.45 -2.68
CA GLY A 668 -31.69 -21.71 -3.47
C GLY A 668 -31.68 -20.20 -3.28
N VAL A 669 -30.61 -19.64 -2.71
CA VAL A 669 -30.41 -18.20 -2.56
C VAL A 669 -30.01 -17.58 -3.90
N PRO A 670 -30.62 -16.45 -4.31
CA PRO A 670 -30.12 -15.69 -5.47
C PRO A 670 -28.68 -15.24 -5.20
N VAL A 671 -27.72 -15.76 -5.96
CA VAL A 671 -26.30 -15.44 -5.78
C VAL A 671 -25.61 -15.22 -7.13
N GLU A 672 -24.79 -14.17 -7.18
CA GLU A 672 -23.93 -13.82 -8.31
C GLU A 672 -22.47 -13.90 -7.90
N LEU A 673 -21.59 -14.28 -8.83
CA LEU A 673 -20.13 -14.26 -8.66
C LEU A 673 -19.52 -13.58 -9.88
N VAL A 674 -18.85 -12.45 -9.64
CA VAL A 674 -18.11 -11.69 -10.64
C VAL A 674 -16.62 -11.88 -10.38
N THR A 675 -15.85 -12.32 -11.38
CA THR A 675 -14.41 -12.53 -11.25
C THR A 675 -13.62 -11.65 -12.20
N TYR A 676 -12.44 -11.20 -11.76
CA TYR A 676 -11.58 -10.32 -12.53
C TYR A 676 -10.21 -10.98 -12.77
N PRO A 677 -9.87 -11.32 -14.03
CA PRO A 677 -8.58 -11.90 -14.36
C PRO A 677 -7.44 -10.95 -14.05
N ARG A 678 -6.28 -11.49 -13.64
CA ARG A 678 -5.05 -10.74 -13.31
C ARG A 678 -5.13 -9.85 -12.07
N GLU A 679 -6.29 -9.71 -11.45
CA GLU A 679 -6.44 -8.95 -10.21
C GLU A 679 -6.01 -9.78 -9.01
N ASP A 680 -5.10 -9.22 -8.23
CA ASP A 680 -4.75 -9.65 -6.90
C ASP A 680 -5.56 -8.85 -5.86
N HIS A 681 -5.47 -9.19 -4.59
CA HIS A 681 -6.24 -8.65 -3.48
C HIS A 681 -6.22 -7.10 -3.40
N GLY A 682 -5.02 -6.51 -3.35
CA GLY A 682 -4.87 -5.06 -3.25
C GLY A 682 -5.27 -4.28 -4.51
N PRO A 683 -4.81 -4.68 -5.70
CA PRO A 683 -5.11 -4.00 -6.96
C PRO A 683 -6.60 -3.88 -7.29
N LEU A 684 -7.40 -4.93 -7.08
CA LEU A 684 -8.84 -4.89 -7.29
C LEU A 684 -9.52 -3.88 -6.35
N ALA A 685 -9.16 -3.90 -5.05
CA ALA A 685 -9.66 -2.93 -4.06
C ALA A 685 -9.34 -1.49 -4.47
N ILE A 686 -8.09 -1.22 -4.89
CA ILE A 686 -7.65 0.11 -5.33
C ILE A 686 -8.55 0.63 -6.46
N GLY A 687 -8.78 -0.18 -7.50
CA GLY A 687 -9.61 0.19 -8.64
C GLY A 687 -11.08 0.37 -8.26
N MET A 688 -11.64 -0.54 -7.47
CA MET A 688 -13.04 -0.51 -7.04
C MET A 688 -13.36 0.72 -6.19
N PHE A 689 -12.45 1.11 -5.29
CA PHE A 689 -12.63 2.30 -4.43
C PHE A 689 -12.21 3.63 -5.09
N GLY A 690 -12.03 3.65 -6.43
CA GLY A 690 -11.84 4.86 -7.21
C GLY A 690 -10.45 5.48 -7.08
N ARG A 691 -9.42 4.67 -6.87
CA ARG A 691 -8.01 5.09 -6.93
C ARG A 691 -7.37 4.63 -8.24
N PRO A 692 -6.31 5.31 -8.72
CA PRO A 692 -5.58 4.88 -9.90
C PRO A 692 -5.08 3.44 -9.76
N SER A 693 -5.50 2.55 -10.66
CA SER A 693 -5.14 1.12 -10.69
C SER A 693 -4.51 0.71 -12.01
N GLN A 694 -3.89 -0.46 -12.05
CA GLN A 694 -3.32 -1.01 -13.29
C GLN A 694 -4.39 -1.54 -14.25
N GLU A 695 -5.55 -1.92 -13.73
CA GLU A 695 -6.71 -2.43 -14.50
C GLU A 695 -7.93 -1.52 -14.27
N PRO A 696 -7.94 -0.29 -14.83
CA PRO A 696 -8.96 0.72 -14.49
C PRO A 696 -10.38 0.32 -14.91
N TRP A 697 -10.51 -0.56 -15.91
CA TRP A 697 -11.79 -1.08 -16.38
C TRP A 697 -12.41 -2.11 -15.42
N HIS A 698 -11.61 -2.87 -14.68
CA HIS A 698 -12.11 -3.78 -13.65
C HIS A 698 -12.78 -3.01 -12.51
N GLY A 699 -12.14 -1.94 -12.03
CA GLY A 699 -12.77 -1.07 -11.03
C GLY A 699 -14.04 -0.37 -11.53
N TYR A 700 -14.07 0.05 -12.80
CA TYR A 700 -15.27 0.61 -13.43
C TYR A 700 -16.41 -0.43 -13.43
N ASP A 701 -16.15 -1.62 -13.93
CA ASP A 701 -17.13 -2.70 -14.06
C ASP A 701 -17.64 -3.18 -12.69
N ALA A 702 -16.74 -3.34 -11.71
CA ALA A 702 -17.11 -3.73 -10.35
C ALA A 702 -18.11 -2.72 -9.72
N ARG A 703 -17.89 -1.42 -9.91
CA ARG A 703 -18.83 -0.39 -9.43
C ARG A 703 -20.18 -0.45 -10.12
N GLN A 704 -20.22 -0.75 -11.43
CA GLN A 704 -21.49 -0.93 -12.15
C GLN A 704 -22.29 -2.10 -11.56
N HIS A 705 -21.65 -3.25 -11.35
CA HIS A 705 -22.29 -4.41 -10.72
C HIS A 705 -22.83 -4.09 -9.32
N VAL A 706 -22.04 -3.37 -8.49
CA VAL A 706 -22.50 -2.93 -7.16
C VAL A 706 -23.75 -2.06 -7.25
N VAL A 707 -23.78 -1.07 -8.15
CA VAL A 707 -24.92 -0.16 -8.27
C VAL A 707 -26.15 -0.87 -8.84
N GLU A 708 -25.99 -1.71 -9.86
CA GLU A 708 -27.10 -2.46 -10.44
C GLU A 708 -27.74 -3.37 -9.40
N PHE A 709 -26.93 -4.11 -8.65
CA PHE A 709 -27.40 -5.03 -7.62
C PHE A 709 -28.11 -4.31 -6.47
N LEU A 710 -27.54 -3.20 -5.95
CA LEU A 710 -28.16 -2.40 -4.89
C LEU A 710 -29.44 -1.70 -5.38
N SER A 711 -29.44 -1.11 -6.58
CA SER A 711 -30.64 -0.47 -7.15
C SER A 711 -31.78 -1.45 -7.27
N GLN A 712 -31.52 -2.65 -7.78
CA GLN A 712 -32.53 -3.71 -7.87
C GLN A 712 -33.07 -4.08 -6.49
N ALA A 713 -32.21 -4.25 -5.50
CA ALA A 713 -32.59 -4.60 -4.13
C ALA A 713 -33.42 -3.51 -3.44
N PHE A 714 -33.16 -2.26 -3.75
CA PHE A 714 -33.90 -1.10 -3.21
C PHE A 714 -35.17 -0.75 -4.00
N GLY A 715 -35.46 -1.50 -5.09
CA GLY A 715 -36.60 -1.26 -5.95
C GLY A 715 -36.50 0.02 -6.78
N GLU A 716 -35.27 0.43 -7.09
CA GLU A 716 -34.94 1.61 -7.88
C GLU A 716 -34.61 1.18 -9.33
N THR A 717 -34.96 2.02 -10.30
CA THR A 717 -34.45 1.83 -11.66
C THR A 717 -33.01 2.29 -11.69
N ALA A 718 -32.07 1.41 -12.00
CA ALA A 718 -30.68 1.80 -12.17
C ALA A 718 -30.62 2.99 -13.15
N LYS A 719 -30.15 4.14 -12.71
CA LYS A 719 -29.92 5.28 -13.61
C LYS A 719 -28.82 4.83 -14.55
N SER A 720 -29.16 4.52 -15.82
CA SER A 720 -28.15 4.25 -16.82
C SER A 720 -27.29 5.51 -16.93
N GLU A 721 -26.07 5.46 -16.43
CA GLU A 721 -25.03 6.41 -16.78
C GLU A 721 -24.72 6.14 -18.25
N SER A 722 -25.47 6.81 -19.16
CA SER A 722 -25.22 6.69 -20.59
C SER A 722 -23.80 7.22 -20.83
N ALA A 723 -22.86 6.30 -20.94
CA ALA A 723 -21.57 6.61 -21.49
C ALA A 723 -21.80 7.27 -22.85
N GLY A 724 -21.51 8.56 -22.95
CA GLY A 724 -21.45 9.28 -24.20
C GLY A 724 -20.26 8.78 -25.04
N VAL A 725 -20.24 7.50 -25.35
CA VAL A 725 -19.38 6.94 -26.39
C VAL A 725 -19.98 7.39 -27.71
N LYS A 726 -19.64 8.58 -28.13
CA LYS A 726 -19.71 8.95 -29.54
C LYS A 726 -18.79 7.96 -30.26
N SER A 727 -19.38 6.98 -30.93
CA SER A 727 -18.69 6.14 -31.88
C SER A 727 -18.00 7.04 -32.91
N GLY A 728 -16.76 7.37 -32.66
CA GLY A 728 -15.88 7.96 -33.66
C GLY A 728 -15.67 6.89 -34.73
N SER A 729 -16.41 6.99 -35.82
CA SER A 729 -16.20 6.22 -37.03
C SER A 729 -14.80 6.57 -37.59
N ARG A 730 -13.96 5.53 -37.71
CA ARG A 730 -12.72 5.34 -38.48
C ARG A 730 -11.46 6.04 -38.00
#